data_a92145f719e04e97c62ffc52fc8f541e
#
_entry.id   a92145f719e04e97c62ffc52fc8f541e
#
_cell.length_a   1.000
_cell.length_b   1.000
_cell.length_c   1.000
_cell.angle_alpha   90.00
_cell.angle_beta   90.00
_cell.angle_gamma   90.00
#
_symmetry.space_group_name_H-M   'P 1'
#
loop_
_entity.id
_entity.type
_entity.pdbx_description
1 polymer ?
#
loop_
_entity_poly.entity_id
_entity_poly.type
_entity_poly.pdbx_seq_one_letter_code
_entity_poly.pdbx_strand_id
1 'polypeptide(L)'
;MQDNNQYNPTNDNDESFNLREQLENYLFHWKWFVLGVVVALIGAFFYLRYTPNQYTVSTTILVDDKNSGGLASELSAFSDLGLMGSSKASLDNEIELLKSKSLAERVVKSLGTNVKFYKQGNVIKSELYSKSAPIKINFFSPDSVFHKLNTSFTVRITSPSTYSLKDLEGVKSKDHNFGDLIKTNFGEMSITPLKQGKFKDNEEVIVQIVPFESVVNRYRNALQIQPVSKQASVLRLSITDPVKAKAIEILDNLVAQYNNDAVEDKNLTAKNTNEFINQRIVIVNEDLSAVEKGAEQFKSVNQLTDLATEASLAVASKSETEKRVLDLNTQLKLTEYVSNYVNANPGELIPANLGIGDASVDGNTTKYNQLVLERNRILKGSTEINPVIVNLNGQIKNLEESIKQSLANTQAGLKISLNAIKGQESRFASTISEVPKQERVFRDIQRQQQIMETIYLYLLQKREENAITMAVTQPSAKIIDLAYGSNTPVSPKRNIIYLAALLLGLLIPFGVIYVLALLDNKIHSRRDLESVVNAPILGDVPNTKSGDKIVVSDSDRSSIAESFRLLRTNINFMLTSVKDGGKTIFITSTISGEGKTFVSINLAAVLALTDKKVLLIGADIRKPKIGEYLDLKYEKGMTHFLMDNTLKVTDIIESVTAVNFDFISSSLIPPNPSELLMNGRFEEVLAYGKQHYDYVIVDTAPVNLVTDTLLLSHLADMFIYVVRANYLDKRLLSIPKMMYEEKRLPNMAMLVNGTDLERGYGYGYGYGGYSEEVIKKPWYKTLFSK
;
A
#
# COMPACT_ATOMS: atom_id res chain seq x y z
N MET A 1 -44.05 -56.02 -8.02
CA MET A 1 -43.38 -54.77 -7.63
C MET A 1 -41.95 -54.87 -8.12
N GLN A 2 -41.72 -54.24 -9.24
CA GLN A 2 -40.40 -54.25 -9.95
C GLN A 2 -39.59 -53.04 -9.44
N ASP A 3 -38.46 -53.30 -8.80
CA ASP A 3 -37.47 -52.23 -8.46
C ASP A 3 -36.57 -51.99 -9.67
N ASN A 4 -36.80 -50.83 -10.29
CA ASN A 4 -35.91 -50.27 -11.31
C ASN A 4 -34.74 -49.53 -10.61
N ASN A 5 -33.61 -50.19 -10.45
CA ASN A 5 -32.35 -49.53 -10.15
C ASN A 5 -31.74 -49.00 -11.44
N GLN A 6 -31.98 -47.72 -11.75
CA GLN A 6 -31.24 -46.96 -12.74
C GLN A 6 -29.85 -46.63 -12.16
N TYR A 7 -28.86 -47.28 -12.71
CA TYR A 7 -27.45 -46.94 -12.50
C TYR A 7 -27.17 -45.60 -13.25
N ASN A 8 -27.04 -44.50 -12.51
CA ASN A 8 -26.51 -43.25 -13.02
C ASN A 8 -24.99 -43.37 -12.99
N PRO A 9 -24.27 -43.26 -14.10
CA PRO A 9 -22.82 -43.06 -14.07
C PRO A 9 -22.55 -41.62 -13.68
N THR A 10 -22.22 -41.43 -12.44
CA THR A 10 -21.59 -40.17 -11.99
C THR A 10 -20.29 -39.99 -12.73
N ASN A 11 -20.22 -38.94 -13.58
CA ASN A 11 -19.01 -38.41 -14.14
C ASN A 11 -18.19 -37.79 -12.99
N ASP A 12 -17.42 -38.57 -12.28
CA ASP A 12 -16.39 -38.13 -11.38
C ASP A 12 -15.12 -37.84 -12.21
N ASN A 13 -15.12 -36.69 -12.89
CA ASN A 13 -13.90 -36.02 -13.30
C ASN A 13 -13.33 -35.25 -12.11
N ASP A 14 -13.15 -35.91 -10.98
CA ASP A 14 -12.26 -35.42 -9.94
C ASP A 14 -10.81 -35.74 -10.38
N GLU A 15 -10.19 -34.79 -11.08
CA GLU A 15 -8.74 -34.69 -11.11
C GLU A 15 -8.28 -34.58 -9.65
N SER A 16 -8.02 -35.71 -9.01
CA SER A 16 -7.47 -35.78 -7.67
C SER A 16 -6.15 -35.02 -7.70
N PHE A 17 -6.17 -33.81 -7.14
CA PHE A 17 -5.05 -32.91 -7.02
C PHE A 17 -3.95 -33.61 -6.22
N ASN A 18 -2.96 -34.20 -6.89
CA ASN A 18 -1.95 -35.03 -6.30
C ASN A 18 -0.86 -34.13 -5.71
N LEU A 19 -1.11 -33.59 -4.49
CA LEU A 19 -0.22 -32.70 -3.75
C LEU A 19 1.23 -33.23 -3.70
N ARG A 20 1.41 -34.54 -3.62
CA ARG A 20 2.72 -35.17 -3.56
C ARG A 20 3.51 -35.00 -4.87
N GLU A 21 2.84 -35.17 -5.99
CA GLU A 21 3.45 -35.06 -7.33
C GLU A 21 3.88 -33.62 -7.63
N GLN A 22 3.04 -32.65 -7.25
CA GLN A 22 3.40 -31.24 -7.37
C GLN A 22 4.58 -30.89 -6.47
N LEU A 23 4.61 -31.41 -5.25
CA LEU A 23 5.67 -31.14 -4.30
C LEU A 23 7.01 -31.72 -4.79
N GLU A 24 7.00 -32.92 -5.39
CA GLU A 24 8.19 -33.54 -5.99
C GLU A 24 8.69 -32.71 -7.20
N ASN A 25 7.82 -32.15 -8.01
CA ASN A 25 8.20 -31.27 -9.12
C ASN A 25 8.85 -29.96 -8.63
N TYR A 26 8.32 -29.33 -7.58
CA TYR A 26 8.94 -28.13 -6.98
C TYR A 26 10.28 -28.48 -6.32
N LEU A 27 10.39 -29.61 -5.64
CA LEU A 27 11.64 -30.08 -5.04
C LEU A 27 12.72 -30.37 -6.08
N PHE A 28 12.35 -30.86 -7.25
CA PHE A 28 13.29 -31.05 -8.35
C PHE A 28 13.92 -29.73 -8.80
N HIS A 29 13.15 -28.66 -8.75
CA HIS A 29 13.58 -27.33 -9.17
C HIS A 29 14.12 -26.46 -8.01
N TRP A 30 14.47 -27.02 -6.85
CA TRP A 30 14.91 -26.30 -5.65
C TRP A 30 16.02 -25.27 -5.89
N LYS A 31 16.90 -25.50 -6.88
CA LYS A 31 17.99 -24.59 -7.24
C LYS A 31 17.48 -23.20 -7.67
N TRP A 32 16.33 -23.16 -8.34
CA TRP A 32 15.70 -21.90 -8.77
C TRP A 32 15.11 -21.12 -7.60
N PHE A 33 14.60 -21.83 -6.58
CA PHE A 33 14.13 -21.21 -5.35
C PHE A 33 15.28 -20.58 -4.57
N VAL A 34 16.39 -21.27 -4.43
CA VAL A 34 17.60 -20.74 -3.78
C VAL A 34 18.11 -19.52 -4.54
N LEU A 35 18.23 -19.61 -5.88
CA LEU A 35 18.65 -18.48 -6.70
C LEU A 35 17.70 -17.29 -6.56
N GLY A 36 16.40 -17.52 -6.62
CA GLY A 36 15.37 -16.49 -6.46
C GLY A 36 15.46 -15.77 -5.11
N VAL A 37 15.61 -16.52 -4.03
CA VAL A 37 15.79 -15.97 -2.68
C VAL A 37 17.08 -15.16 -2.58
N VAL A 38 18.20 -15.68 -3.10
CA VAL A 38 19.49 -14.97 -3.07
C VAL A 38 19.40 -13.65 -3.83
N VAL A 39 18.85 -13.65 -5.03
CA VAL A 39 18.68 -12.43 -5.85
C VAL A 39 17.75 -11.42 -5.14
N ALA A 40 16.63 -11.89 -4.57
CA ALA A 40 15.70 -11.02 -3.85
C ALA A 40 16.33 -10.41 -2.58
N LEU A 41 17.12 -11.21 -1.82
CA LEU A 41 17.83 -10.72 -0.63
C LEU A 41 18.93 -9.70 -0.98
N ILE A 42 19.65 -9.93 -2.08
CA ILE A 42 20.63 -8.97 -2.61
C ILE A 42 19.92 -7.66 -3.00
N GLY A 43 18.80 -7.75 -3.70
CA GLY A 43 17.98 -6.59 -4.04
C GLY A 43 17.48 -5.82 -2.80
N ALA A 44 16.99 -6.55 -1.78
CA ALA A 44 16.58 -5.96 -0.50
C ALA A 44 17.76 -5.31 0.24
N PHE A 45 18.93 -5.93 0.21
CA PHE A 45 20.15 -5.37 0.79
C PHE A 45 20.52 -4.03 0.13
N PHE A 46 20.55 -3.98 -1.20
CA PHE A 46 20.82 -2.74 -1.92
C PHE A 46 19.73 -1.69 -1.65
N TYR A 47 18.45 -2.06 -1.68
CA TYR A 47 17.35 -1.15 -1.35
C TYR A 47 17.53 -0.54 0.04
N LEU A 48 17.80 -1.36 1.06
CA LEU A 48 18.04 -0.90 2.44
C LEU A 48 19.32 -0.08 2.58
N ARG A 49 20.31 -0.34 1.75
CA ARG A 49 21.58 0.40 1.73
C ARG A 49 21.41 1.81 1.17
N TYR A 50 20.50 1.99 0.20
CA TYR A 50 20.26 3.29 -0.46
C TYR A 50 19.08 4.08 0.14
N THR A 51 18.29 3.48 1.02
CA THR A 51 17.15 4.17 1.65
C THR A 51 17.60 4.82 2.96
N PRO A 52 17.43 6.15 3.15
CA PRO A 52 17.78 6.83 4.39
C PRO A 52 16.84 6.39 5.53
N ASN A 53 17.41 6.23 6.72
CA ASN A 53 16.65 5.96 7.93
C ASN A 53 15.73 7.15 8.25
N GLN A 54 14.50 6.85 8.68
CA GLN A 54 13.50 7.82 9.08
C GLN A 54 13.24 7.70 10.59
N TYR A 55 13.15 8.84 11.26
CA TYR A 55 12.90 8.92 12.69
C TYR A 55 11.61 9.68 12.95
N THR A 56 10.72 9.12 13.73
CA THR A 56 9.52 9.82 14.19
C THR A 56 9.83 10.50 15.52
N VAL A 57 9.54 11.79 15.54
CA VAL A 57 9.60 12.63 16.74
C VAL A 57 8.20 13.04 17.12
N SER A 58 7.90 13.06 18.39
CA SER A 58 6.60 13.48 18.90
C SER A 58 6.74 14.42 20.08
N THR A 59 5.80 15.35 20.21
CA THR A 59 5.58 16.20 21.39
C THR A 59 4.13 16.06 21.82
N THR A 60 3.89 16.27 23.12
CA THR A 60 2.55 16.21 23.69
C THR A 60 2.22 17.56 24.31
N ILE A 61 1.10 18.13 23.89
CA ILE A 61 0.62 19.41 24.40
C ILE A 61 -0.78 19.26 24.97
N LEU A 62 -1.05 19.98 26.04
CA LEU A 62 -2.40 20.21 26.57
C LEU A 62 -2.90 21.52 26.00
N VAL A 63 -3.99 21.48 25.25
CA VAL A 63 -4.68 22.67 24.77
C VAL A 63 -5.71 23.06 25.82
N ASP A 64 -5.60 24.27 26.33
CA ASP A 64 -6.50 24.75 27.35
C ASP A 64 -7.87 25.03 26.73
N ASP A 65 -8.92 24.37 27.25
CA ASP A 65 -10.28 24.61 26.83
C ASP A 65 -10.65 26.03 27.33
N LYS A 66 -10.82 26.96 26.41
CA LYS A 66 -10.98 28.41 26.59
C LYS A 66 -12.12 28.84 27.57
N ASN A 67 -12.73 27.91 28.25
CA ASN A 67 -13.84 28.14 29.18
C ASN A 67 -13.43 28.37 30.64
N SER A 68 -12.14 28.47 30.96
CA SER A 68 -11.67 28.52 32.39
C SER A 68 -11.33 29.91 32.89
N GLY A 69 -11.99 30.96 32.44
CA GLY A 69 -11.71 32.30 32.99
C GLY A 69 -12.99 33.13 33.21
N GLY A 70 -13.27 33.54 34.41
CA GLY A 70 -14.34 34.47 34.75
C GLY A 70 -15.75 33.86 34.71
N LEU A 71 -16.72 34.55 34.22
CA LEU A 71 -18.15 34.17 34.13
C LEU A 71 -18.42 32.80 33.47
N ALA A 72 -17.45 32.21 32.75
CA ALA A 72 -17.57 30.88 32.13
C ALA A 72 -17.68 29.75 33.15
N SER A 73 -17.15 29.92 34.40
CA SER A 73 -17.29 28.90 35.43
C SER A 73 -18.70 28.83 36.02
N GLU A 74 -19.43 29.93 36.02
CA GLU A 74 -20.85 29.96 36.43
C GLU A 74 -21.77 29.41 35.35
N LEU A 75 -21.39 29.54 34.06
CA LEU A 75 -22.13 28.99 32.96
C LEU A 75 -21.85 27.50 32.72
N SER A 76 -20.75 26.95 33.21
CA SER A 76 -20.48 25.50 33.12
C SER A 76 -21.54 24.65 33.83
N ALA A 77 -22.21 25.21 34.83
CA ALA A 77 -23.36 24.56 35.47
C ALA A 77 -24.58 24.39 34.52
N PHE A 78 -24.66 25.17 33.45
CA PHE A 78 -25.71 25.06 32.42
C PHE A 78 -25.31 24.14 31.27
N SER A 79 -24.04 23.80 31.11
CA SER A 79 -23.57 22.85 30.07
C SER A 79 -24.05 21.42 30.31
N ASP A 80 -24.32 21.05 31.56
CA ASP A 80 -24.90 19.77 31.96
C ASP A 80 -26.36 19.59 31.48
N LEU A 81 -27.00 20.67 31.02
CA LEU A 81 -28.35 20.65 30.46
C LEU A 81 -28.39 20.38 28.93
N GLY A 82 -27.26 20.02 28.29
CA GLY A 82 -27.22 19.53 26.92
C GLY A 82 -27.46 20.57 25.81
N LEU A 83 -27.45 21.87 26.14
CA LEU A 83 -27.79 22.96 25.20
C LEU A 83 -26.57 23.65 24.54
N MET A 84 -25.33 23.26 24.90
CA MET A 84 -24.11 23.80 24.27
C MET A 84 -23.33 22.73 23.53
N GLY A 85 -23.04 23.01 22.28
CA GLY A 85 -22.32 22.12 21.37
C GLY A 85 -20.95 21.72 21.89
N SER A 86 -20.66 20.46 21.72
CA SER A 86 -19.58 19.63 22.23
C SER A 86 -18.17 20.26 22.16
N SER A 87 -17.36 20.02 23.19
CA SER A 87 -15.91 20.24 23.26
C SER A 87 -15.10 19.66 22.06
N LYS A 88 -15.67 18.77 21.26
CA LYS A 88 -15.08 18.24 20.02
C LYS A 88 -14.85 19.29 18.94
N ALA A 89 -15.79 20.21 18.74
CA ALA A 89 -15.64 21.24 17.70
C ALA A 89 -14.48 22.19 18.00
N SER A 90 -14.22 22.45 19.30
CA SER A 90 -13.09 23.27 19.75
C SER A 90 -11.75 22.61 19.48
N LEU A 91 -11.62 21.31 19.76
CA LEU A 91 -10.36 20.57 19.58
C LEU A 91 -10.02 20.33 18.10
N ASP A 92 -11.03 20.07 17.27
CA ASP A 92 -10.83 19.90 15.83
C ASP A 92 -10.38 21.22 15.17
N ASN A 93 -10.90 22.36 15.63
CA ASN A 93 -10.46 23.68 15.19
C ASN A 93 -8.98 23.94 15.56
N GLU A 94 -8.56 23.57 16.78
CA GLU A 94 -7.17 23.73 17.19
C GLU A 94 -6.22 22.84 16.39
N ILE A 95 -6.68 21.63 16.01
CA ILE A 95 -5.92 20.75 15.10
C ILE A 95 -5.73 21.41 13.72
N GLU A 96 -6.78 22.04 13.19
CA GLU A 96 -6.69 22.72 11.88
C GLU A 96 -5.82 23.99 11.97
N LEU A 97 -5.85 24.71 13.08
CA LEU A 97 -4.95 25.84 13.32
C LEU A 97 -3.49 25.41 13.36
N LEU A 98 -3.17 24.33 14.07
CA LEU A 98 -1.82 23.76 14.13
C LEU A 98 -1.34 23.25 12.76
N LYS A 99 -2.26 22.84 11.86
CA LYS A 99 -1.96 22.44 10.46
C LYS A 99 -2.01 23.59 9.48
N SER A 100 -2.26 24.81 9.92
CA SER A 100 -2.41 25.95 9.04
C SER A 100 -1.15 26.21 8.21
N LYS A 101 -1.33 26.67 6.97
CA LYS A 101 -0.22 27.05 6.08
C LYS A 101 0.60 28.20 6.69
N SER A 102 -0.08 29.18 7.28
CA SER A 102 0.54 30.34 7.92
C SER A 102 1.50 29.96 9.06
N LEU A 103 1.08 29.03 9.91
CA LEU A 103 1.94 28.57 11.02
C LEU A 103 3.16 27.78 10.47
N ALA A 104 2.95 26.90 9.49
CA ALA A 104 4.05 26.18 8.83
C ALA A 104 5.02 27.11 8.12
N GLU A 105 4.55 28.20 7.49
CA GLU A 105 5.41 29.22 6.86
C GLU A 105 6.31 29.90 7.89
N ARG A 106 5.78 30.29 9.05
CA ARG A 106 6.58 30.88 10.13
C ARG A 106 7.64 29.93 10.66
N VAL A 107 7.29 28.67 10.86
CA VAL A 107 8.25 27.64 11.30
C VAL A 107 9.38 27.47 10.28
N VAL A 108 9.04 27.31 8.99
CA VAL A 108 10.03 27.17 7.92
C VAL A 108 10.91 28.40 7.80
N LYS A 109 10.32 29.59 7.93
CA LYS A 109 11.07 30.86 7.88
C LYS A 109 11.99 31.03 9.08
N SER A 110 11.53 30.73 10.30
CA SER A 110 12.33 30.90 11.52
C SER A 110 13.51 29.94 11.57
N LEU A 111 13.35 28.71 11.07
CA LEU A 111 14.38 27.67 11.07
C LEU A 111 15.23 27.64 9.79
N GLY A 112 14.82 28.35 8.73
CA GLY A 112 15.53 28.40 7.44
C GLY A 112 15.66 27.01 6.77
N THR A 113 14.66 26.13 6.96
CA THR A 113 14.72 24.74 6.51
C THR A 113 14.61 24.56 4.99
N ASN A 114 14.39 25.63 4.24
CA ASN A 114 14.47 25.66 2.79
C ASN A 114 15.91 25.62 2.25
N VAL A 115 16.91 25.89 3.09
CA VAL A 115 18.35 25.70 2.78
C VAL A 115 18.82 24.43 3.47
N LYS A 116 19.20 23.44 2.69
CA LYS A 116 19.67 22.14 3.16
C LYS A 116 21.13 21.95 2.87
N PHE A 117 21.83 21.38 3.81
CA PHE A 117 23.24 21.05 3.69
C PHE A 117 23.40 19.54 3.65
N TYR A 118 24.20 19.02 2.72
CA TYR A 118 24.49 17.60 2.61
C TYR A 118 26.00 17.37 2.58
N LYS A 119 26.37 16.26 3.21
CA LYS A 119 27.72 15.71 3.07
C LYS A 119 27.66 14.53 2.13
N GLN A 120 28.57 14.50 1.14
CA GLN A 120 28.72 13.35 0.25
C GLN A 120 29.29 12.18 1.06
N GLY A 121 28.51 11.12 1.19
CA GLY A 121 28.99 9.84 1.71
C GLY A 121 29.43 8.91 0.58
N ASN A 122 30.03 7.77 0.90
CA ASN A 122 30.46 6.80 -0.10
C ASN A 122 29.28 6.21 -0.90
N VAL A 123 28.07 6.18 -0.32
CA VAL A 123 26.88 5.56 -0.90
C VAL A 123 25.68 6.50 -0.88
N ILE A 124 25.44 7.21 0.21
CA ILE A 124 24.27 8.08 0.42
C ILE A 124 24.74 9.47 0.86
N LYS A 125 24.06 10.50 0.33
CA LYS A 125 24.20 11.86 0.86
C LYS A 125 23.50 11.95 2.21
N SER A 126 24.21 12.43 3.25
CA SER A 126 23.64 12.66 4.58
C SER A 126 23.33 14.14 4.78
N GLU A 127 22.12 14.48 5.21
CA GLU A 127 21.74 15.84 5.54
C GLU A 127 22.43 16.28 6.83
N LEU A 128 23.08 17.42 6.78
CA LEU A 128 23.70 18.10 7.91
C LEU A 128 22.74 19.18 8.40
N TYR A 129 22.47 19.22 9.71
CA TYR A 129 21.52 20.18 10.26
C TYR A 129 22.04 20.80 11.55
N SER A 130 21.75 22.09 11.75
CA SER A 130 22.10 22.86 12.96
C SER A 130 23.58 22.69 13.33
N LYS A 131 23.91 22.19 14.51
CA LYS A 131 25.26 21.99 15.01
C LYS A 131 26.17 21.09 14.15
N SER A 132 25.58 20.26 13.29
CA SER A 132 26.36 19.39 12.38
C SER A 132 26.73 20.09 11.07
N ALA A 133 26.05 21.17 10.68
CA ALA A 133 26.40 21.97 9.53
C ALA A 133 27.67 22.77 9.82
N PRO A 134 28.72 22.71 8.94
CA PRO A 134 29.94 23.42 9.17
C PRO A 134 29.86 24.92 8.81
N ILE A 135 28.88 25.28 7.98
CA ILE A 135 28.70 26.63 7.44
C ILE A 135 27.26 27.10 7.58
N LYS A 136 27.07 28.41 7.61
CA LYS A 136 25.80 29.11 7.51
C LYS A 136 25.80 30.01 6.30
N ILE A 137 24.72 30.08 5.55
CA ILE A 137 24.58 30.99 4.42
C ILE A 137 23.58 32.08 4.81
N ASN A 138 23.99 33.34 4.63
CA ASN A 138 23.14 34.49 4.82
C ASN A 138 22.83 35.07 3.44
N PHE A 139 21.52 35.20 3.13
CA PHE A 139 21.07 35.78 1.88
C PHE A 139 20.62 37.22 2.14
N PHE A 140 21.01 38.11 1.23
CA PHE A 140 20.65 39.53 1.27
C PHE A 140 19.63 39.89 0.18
N SER A 141 19.13 38.90 -0.52
CA SER A 141 18.10 39.05 -1.53
C SER A 141 16.70 39.21 -0.88
N PRO A 142 15.77 39.91 -1.54
CA PRO A 142 14.36 39.92 -1.08
C PRO A 142 13.76 38.54 -0.96
N ASP A 143 12.93 38.33 0.06
CA ASP A 143 12.23 37.06 0.29
C ASP A 143 11.50 36.55 -0.96
N SER A 144 10.91 37.45 -1.75
CA SER A 144 10.17 37.13 -2.98
C SER A 144 11.02 36.44 -4.07
N VAL A 145 12.31 36.70 -4.10
CA VAL A 145 13.26 36.07 -5.03
C VAL A 145 13.80 34.78 -4.41
N PHE A 146 14.26 34.87 -3.16
CA PHE A 146 14.84 33.76 -2.43
C PHE A 146 13.89 32.59 -2.24
N HIS A 147 12.62 32.84 -1.96
CA HIS A 147 11.62 31.80 -1.71
C HIS A 147 11.25 30.98 -2.95
N LYS A 148 11.52 31.47 -4.17
CA LYS A 148 11.27 30.74 -5.42
C LYS A 148 12.46 29.94 -5.93
N LEU A 149 13.62 30.08 -5.31
CA LEU A 149 14.84 29.45 -5.77
C LEU A 149 14.79 27.93 -5.65
N ASN A 150 15.26 27.28 -6.71
CA ASN A 150 15.52 25.84 -6.73
C ASN A 150 16.90 25.63 -7.35
N THR A 151 17.93 25.60 -6.53
CA THR A 151 19.31 25.46 -6.98
C THR A 151 20.14 24.64 -6.02
N SER A 152 21.23 24.08 -6.51
CA SER A 152 22.20 23.37 -5.69
C SER A 152 23.63 23.72 -6.12
N PHE A 153 24.50 23.85 -5.18
CA PHE A 153 25.92 24.09 -5.39
C PHE A 153 26.75 23.45 -4.30
N THR A 154 28.05 23.32 -4.56
CA THR A 154 28.99 22.70 -3.63
C THR A 154 29.95 23.73 -3.08
N VAL A 155 30.05 23.79 -1.76
CA VAL A 155 31.01 24.56 -1.02
C VAL A 155 32.14 23.63 -0.59
N ARG A 156 33.34 23.86 -1.09
CA ARG A 156 34.56 23.15 -0.65
C ARG A 156 35.35 24.06 0.30
N ILE A 157 35.52 23.62 1.52
CA ILE A 157 36.26 24.32 2.54
C ILE A 157 37.76 24.02 2.30
N THR A 158 38.53 25.03 1.87
CA THR A 158 39.96 24.88 1.55
C THR A 158 40.84 25.17 2.75
N SER A 159 40.41 26.09 3.64
CA SER A 159 41.12 26.41 4.87
C SER A 159 40.09 26.89 5.94
N PRO A 160 40.52 27.12 7.18
CA PRO A 160 39.64 27.71 8.21
C PRO A 160 39.12 29.12 7.86
N SER A 161 39.74 29.81 6.93
CA SER A 161 39.36 31.18 6.49
C SER A 161 38.83 31.25 5.06
N THR A 162 39.04 30.22 4.24
CA THR A 162 38.76 30.26 2.79
C THR A 162 37.96 29.05 2.32
N TYR A 163 37.15 29.25 1.29
CA TYR A 163 36.37 28.21 0.61
C TYR A 163 36.28 28.49 -0.89
N SER A 164 36.00 27.45 -1.67
CA SER A 164 35.72 27.58 -3.09
C SER A 164 34.28 27.08 -3.39
N LEU A 165 33.66 27.69 -4.41
CA LEU A 165 32.34 27.35 -4.90
C LEU A 165 32.45 26.54 -6.19
N LYS A 166 31.66 25.48 -6.30
CA LYS A 166 31.50 24.70 -7.52
C LYS A 166 30.02 24.63 -7.88
N ASP A 167 29.73 24.48 -9.16
CA ASP A 167 28.39 24.26 -9.70
C ASP A 167 27.38 25.40 -9.47
N LEU A 168 27.85 26.60 -9.13
CA LEU A 168 27.04 27.80 -8.99
C LEU A 168 27.09 28.63 -10.28
N GLU A 169 25.97 28.76 -10.98
CA GLU A 169 25.88 29.54 -12.21
C GLU A 169 26.24 31.00 -12.00
N GLY A 170 27.08 31.52 -12.88
CA GLY A 170 27.53 32.92 -12.84
C GLY A 170 28.69 33.22 -11.89
N VAL A 171 29.14 32.25 -11.10
CA VAL A 171 30.28 32.43 -10.19
C VAL A 171 31.48 31.62 -10.66
N LYS A 172 32.61 32.29 -10.96
CA LYS A 172 33.84 31.57 -11.28
C LYS A 172 34.36 30.84 -10.03
N SER A 173 34.86 29.61 -10.22
CA SER A 173 35.55 28.87 -9.16
C SER A 173 36.82 29.61 -8.73
N LYS A 174 36.71 30.46 -7.71
CA LYS A 174 37.81 31.14 -7.03
C LYS A 174 37.67 30.88 -5.54
N ASP A 175 38.82 30.99 -4.85
CA ASP A 175 38.81 30.98 -3.39
C ASP A 175 38.22 32.29 -2.88
N HIS A 176 37.25 32.17 -1.97
CA HIS A 176 36.62 33.29 -1.28
C HIS A 176 36.91 33.19 0.23
N ASN A 177 36.99 34.34 0.89
CA ASN A 177 37.09 34.35 2.34
C ASN A 177 35.68 34.17 2.98
N PHE A 178 35.63 33.53 4.12
CA PHE A 178 34.39 33.49 4.89
C PHE A 178 33.98 34.92 5.29
N GLY A 179 32.69 35.24 5.07
CA GLY A 179 32.13 36.57 5.30
C GLY A 179 32.10 37.48 4.08
N ASP A 180 32.84 37.15 3.01
CA ASP A 180 32.77 37.92 1.77
C ASP A 180 31.37 37.92 1.14
N LEU A 181 30.97 39.04 0.56
CA LEU A 181 29.73 39.17 -0.21
C LEU A 181 29.95 38.66 -1.63
N ILE A 182 29.20 37.63 -1.98
CA ILE A 182 29.24 37.01 -3.31
C ILE A 182 28.02 37.43 -4.08
N LYS A 183 28.22 38.00 -5.27
CA LYS A 183 27.15 38.31 -6.22
C LYS A 183 26.76 37.04 -7.01
N THR A 184 25.50 36.68 -6.94
CA THR A 184 24.94 35.55 -7.67
C THR A 184 23.81 36.01 -8.58
N ASN A 185 23.33 35.15 -9.47
CA ASN A 185 22.19 35.47 -10.35
C ASN A 185 20.88 35.74 -9.58
N PHE A 186 20.80 35.33 -8.30
CA PHE A 186 19.65 35.53 -7.44
C PHE A 186 19.86 36.53 -6.30
N GLY A 187 20.96 37.29 -6.37
CA GLY A 187 21.30 38.37 -5.43
C GLY A 187 22.59 38.11 -4.67
N GLU A 188 22.81 38.86 -3.60
CA GLU A 188 24.02 38.78 -2.79
C GLU A 188 23.85 37.78 -1.66
N MET A 189 24.89 36.97 -1.41
CA MET A 189 24.94 36.03 -0.28
C MET A 189 26.32 36.09 0.40
N SER A 190 26.38 35.70 1.66
CA SER A 190 27.61 35.53 2.42
C SER A 190 27.60 34.18 3.12
N ILE A 191 28.74 33.51 3.10
CA ILE A 191 28.94 32.23 3.79
C ILE A 191 29.82 32.47 5.01
N THR A 192 29.36 32.02 6.16
CA THR A 192 30.03 32.11 7.43
C THR A 192 30.29 30.76 8.07
N PRO A 193 31.41 30.52 8.75
CA PRO A 193 31.70 29.28 9.42
C PRO A 193 30.87 29.18 10.71
N LEU A 194 30.22 28.04 10.95
CA LEU A 194 29.53 27.74 12.21
C LEU A 194 30.44 27.11 13.26
N LYS A 195 31.49 26.40 12.82
CA LYS A 195 32.47 25.75 13.70
C LYS A 195 33.80 26.53 13.63
N GLN A 196 34.20 27.12 14.72
CA GLN A 196 35.53 27.73 14.78
C GLN A 196 36.61 26.65 14.84
N GLY A 197 37.45 26.57 13.78
CA GLY A 197 38.73 25.90 13.82
C GLY A 197 38.82 24.38 13.69
N LYS A 198 37.76 23.66 13.41
CA LYS A 198 37.79 22.18 13.25
C LYS A 198 37.17 21.73 11.94
N PHE A 199 37.70 22.20 10.82
CA PHE A 199 37.33 21.65 9.51
C PHE A 199 38.31 20.54 9.13
N LYS A 200 37.83 19.52 8.44
CA LYS A 200 38.68 18.59 7.72
C LYS A 200 39.12 19.30 6.42
N ASP A 201 40.41 19.29 6.13
CA ASP A 201 40.89 19.82 4.86
C ASP A 201 40.15 19.21 3.69
N ASN A 202 39.71 20.07 2.76
CA ASN A 202 38.90 19.69 1.59
C ASN A 202 37.50 19.09 1.91
N GLU A 203 36.85 19.48 2.99
CA GLU A 203 35.49 19.06 3.28
C GLU A 203 34.50 19.70 2.26
N GLU A 204 33.81 18.86 1.50
CA GLU A 204 32.78 19.29 0.55
C GLU A 204 31.39 19.25 1.18
N VAL A 205 30.67 20.35 1.09
CA VAL A 205 29.28 20.51 1.57
C VAL A 205 28.40 20.88 0.38
N ILE A 206 27.46 20.04 0.05
CA ILE A 206 26.49 20.32 -0.98
C ILE A 206 25.34 21.13 -0.33
N VAL A 207 25.12 22.32 -0.87
CA VAL A 207 24.00 23.19 -0.47
C VAL A 207 22.89 23.06 -1.47
N GLN A 208 21.71 22.79 -0.99
CA GLN A 208 20.51 22.73 -1.81
C GLN A 208 19.49 23.75 -1.28
N ILE A 209 19.08 24.67 -2.13
CA ILE A 209 18.00 25.62 -1.86
C ILE A 209 16.77 25.08 -2.55
N VAL A 210 15.71 24.88 -1.78
CA VAL A 210 14.44 24.35 -2.27
C VAL A 210 13.37 25.45 -2.18
N PRO A 211 12.45 25.54 -3.13
CA PRO A 211 11.37 26.52 -3.06
C PRO A 211 10.65 26.48 -1.71
N PHE A 212 10.53 27.65 -1.10
CA PHE A 212 9.98 27.80 0.26
C PHE A 212 8.63 27.13 0.42
N GLU A 213 7.72 27.37 -0.54
CA GLU A 213 6.38 26.80 -0.51
C GLU A 213 6.37 25.27 -0.56
N SER A 214 7.30 24.68 -1.30
CA SER A 214 7.44 23.21 -1.36
C SER A 214 7.83 22.62 0.00
N VAL A 215 8.69 23.34 0.75
CA VAL A 215 9.10 22.92 2.09
C VAL A 215 7.97 23.08 3.09
N VAL A 216 7.23 24.19 3.03
CA VAL A 216 6.04 24.43 3.83
C VAL A 216 5.00 23.30 3.64
N ASN A 217 4.65 23.00 2.39
CA ASN A 217 3.70 21.95 2.07
C ASN A 217 4.19 20.58 2.52
N ARG A 218 5.49 20.29 2.39
CA ARG A 218 6.09 19.06 2.86
C ARG A 218 5.90 18.87 4.36
N TYR A 219 6.24 19.86 5.17
CA TYR A 219 6.12 19.76 6.64
C TYR A 219 4.68 19.77 7.10
N ARG A 220 3.83 20.58 6.48
CA ARG A 220 2.39 20.56 6.73
C ARG A 220 1.78 19.17 6.52
N ASN A 221 2.13 18.50 5.41
CA ASN A 221 1.63 17.17 5.09
C ASN A 221 2.27 16.06 5.95
N ALA A 222 3.52 16.27 6.38
CA ALA A 222 4.22 15.32 7.25
C ALA A 222 3.77 15.40 8.72
N LEU A 223 3.17 16.54 9.12
CA LEU A 223 2.70 16.75 10.48
C LEU A 223 1.43 15.93 10.73
N GLN A 224 1.51 15.02 11.68
CA GLN A 224 0.38 14.23 12.16
C GLN A 224 -0.01 14.71 13.54
N ILE A 225 -1.27 15.06 13.73
CA ILE A 225 -1.82 15.51 15.01
C ILE A 225 -2.96 14.58 15.37
N GLN A 226 -2.89 14.01 16.56
CA GLN A 226 -3.90 13.08 17.07
C GLN A 226 -4.20 13.36 18.53
N PRO A 227 -5.47 13.33 18.95
CA PRO A 227 -5.81 13.37 20.36
C PRO A 227 -5.31 12.10 21.07
N VAL A 228 -4.74 12.25 22.25
CA VAL A 228 -4.23 11.12 23.05
C VAL A 228 -5.38 10.26 23.57
N SER A 229 -6.53 10.87 23.88
CA SER A 229 -7.77 10.16 24.19
C SER A 229 -8.98 10.95 23.69
N LYS A 230 -10.13 10.27 23.55
CA LYS A 230 -11.37 10.89 23.04
C LYS A 230 -11.97 11.96 23.97
N GLN A 231 -11.54 12.01 25.23
CA GLN A 231 -12.10 12.88 26.26
C GLN A 231 -11.09 13.89 26.82
N ALA A 232 -9.82 13.83 26.39
CA ALA A 232 -8.80 14.73 26.89
C ALA A 232 -8.43 15.77 25.83
N SER A 233 -8.29 17.02 26.25
CA SER A 233 -7.77 18.14 25.45
C SER A 233 -6.25 18.05 25.24
N VAL A 234 -5.72 16.81 25.17
CA VAL A 234 -4.30 16.53 25.00
C VAL A 234 -4.06 16.06 23.58
N LEU A 235 -3.20 16.78 22.85
CA LEU A 235 -2.81 16.48 21.48
C LEU A 235 -1.39 15.94 21.43
N ARG A 236 -1.20 14.88 20.65
CA ARG A 236 0.12 14.40 20.25
C ARG A 236 0.40 14.86 18.84
N LEU A 237 1.45 15.64 18.68
CA LEU A 237 1.99 16.07 17.40
C LEU A 237 3.17 15.18 17.06
N SER A 238 3.25 14.71 15.84
CA SER A 238 4.39 13.90 15.39
C SER A 238 4.78 14.23 13.96
N ILE A 239 6.10 14.14 13.70
CA ILE A 239 6.68 14.33 12.38
C ILE A 239 7.76 13.27 12.14
N THR A 240 7.89 12.83 10.89
CA THR A 240 8.91 11.88 10.48
C THR A 240 9.90 12.55 9.54
N ASP A 241 11.18 12.54 9.92
CA ASP A 241 12.27 13.14 9.13
C ASP A 241 13.54 12.28 9.23
N PRO A 242 14.40 12.27 8.21
CA PRO A 242 15.70 11.62 8.28
C PRO A 242 16.63 12.18 9.35
N VAL A 243 16.46 13.44 9.71
CA VAL A 243 17.29 14.14 10.71
C VAL A 243 16.48 14.39 11.97
N LYS A 244 16.71 13.54 12.98
CA LYS A 244 16.00 13.62 14.27
C LYS A 244 16.05 15.00 14.92
N ALA A 245 17.24 15.65 14.95
CA ALA A 245 17.42 16.98 15.56
C ALA A 245 16.55 18.03 14.87
N LYS A 246 16.45 17.97 13.52
CA LYS A 246 15.60 18.87 12.73
C LYS A 246 14.11 18.67 13.05
N ALA A 247 13.66 17.42 13.16
CA ALA A 247 12.28 17.12 13.52
C ALA A 247 11.92 17.63 14.94
N ILE A 248 12.85 17.54 15.89
CA ILE A 248 12.68 18.10 17.24
C ILE A 248 12.51 19.62 17.16
N GLU A 249 13.45 20.33 16.52
CA GLU A 249 13.40 21.79 16.41
C GLU A 249 12.14 22.28 15.67
N ILE A 250 11.67 21.54 14.67
CA ILE A 250 10.42 21.87 13.94
C ILE A 250 9.21 21.76 14.87
N LEU A 251 9.09 20.69 15.65
CA LEU A 251 7.94 20.53 16.56
C LEU A 251 7.98 21.54 17.71
N ASP A 252 9.14 21.76 18.33
CA ASP A 252 9.31 22.74 19.39
C ASP A 252 9.03 24.17 18.89
N ASN A 253 9.52 24.52 17.71
CA ASN A 253 9.23 25.82 17.08
C ASN A 253 7.77 25.95 16.67
N LEU A 254 7.13 24.90 16.19
CA LEU A 254 5.70 24.88 15.87
C LEU A 254 4.86 25.24 17.11
N VAL A 255 5.12 24.58 18.24
CA VAL A 255 4.41 24.86 19.50
C VAL A 255 4.71 26.27 19.99
N ALA A 256 5.97 26.73 19.88
CA ALA A 256 6.35 28.09 20.26
C ALA A 256 5.63 29.14 19.41
N GLN A 257 5.60 29.00 18.09
CA GLN A 257 4.89 29.92 17.19
C GLN A 257 3.36 29.91 17.44
N TYR A 258 2.79 28.73 17.65
CA TYR A 258 1.36 28.62 18.02
C TYR A 258 1.05 29.37 19.32
N ASN A 259 1.88 29.22 20.36
CA ASN A 259 1.70 29.93 21.62
C ASN A 259 1.89 31.44 21.47
N ASN A 260 2.87 31.88 20.68
CA ASN A 260 3.08 33.32 20.40
C ASN A 260 1.86 33.93 19.71
N ASP A 261 1.28 33.24 18.72
CA ASP A 261 0.07 33.69 18.04
C ASP A 261 -1.11 33.83 19.01
N ALA A 262 -1.30 32.82 19.85
CA ALA A 262 -2.39 32.82 20.83
C ALA A 262 -2.24 33.97 21.85
N VAL A 263 -1.01 34.27 22.27
CA VAL A 263 -0.72 35.40 23.16
C VAL A 263 -0.96 36.73 22.44
N GLU A 264 -0.50 36.86 21.17
CA GLU A 264 -0.71 38.07 20.38
C GLU A 264 -2.21 38.34 20.15
N ASP A 265 -2.98 37.31 19.80
CA ASP A 265 -4.43 37.40 19.59
C ASP A 265 -5.18 37.80 20.88
N LYS A 266 -4.83 37.21 22.03
CA LYS A 266 -5.38 37.59 23.34
C LYS A 266 -5.05 39.04 23.71
N ASN A 267 -3.80 39.46 23.48
CA ASN A 267 -3.35 40.82 23.77
C ASN A 267 -4.05 41.83 22.85
N LEU A 268 -4.27 41.50 21.57
CA LEU A 268 -5.02 42.36 20.66
C LEU A 268 -6.48 42.56 21.11
N THR A 269 -7.13 41.48 21.52
CA THR A 269 -8.50 41.53 22.07
C THR A 269 -8.55 42.37 23.32
N ALA A 270 -7.64 42.14 24.26
CA ALA A 270 -7.58 42.88 25.51
C ALA A 270 -7.24 44.38 25.30
N LYS A 271 -6.37 44.68 24.31
CA LYS A 271 -6.04 46.05 23.94
C LYS A 271 -7.26 46.77 23.39
N ASN A 272 -8.00 46.17 22.43
CA ASN A 272 -9.21 46.74 21.86
C ASN A 272 -10.28 46.97 22.91
N THR A 273 -10.44 46.03 23.84
CA THR A 273 -11.35 46.16 24.99
C THR A 273 -10.92 47.32 25.92
N ASN A 274 -9.64 47.46 26.19
CA ASN A 274 -9.11 48.54 27.01
C ASN A 274 -9.33 49.94 26.37
N GLU A 275 -9.08 50.04 25.07
CA GLU A 275 -9.32 51.26 24.30
C GLU A 275 -10.80 51.64 24.32
N PHE A 276 -11.69 50.66 24.12
CA PHE A 276 -13.15 50.89 24.23
C PHE A 276 -13.56 51.36 25.64
N ILE A 277 -13.10 50.67 26.68
CA ILE A 277 -13.43 51.05 28.08
C ILE A 277 -12.93 52.48 28.38
N ASN A 278 -11.68 52.81 27.98
CA ASN A 278 -11.09 54.12 28.22
C ASN A 278 -11.90 55.24 27.51
N GLN A 279 -12.27 55.05 26.22
CA GLN A 279 -13.11 55.98 25.50
C GLN A 279 -14.48 56.17 26.25
N ARG A 280 -14.99 55.06 26.78
CA ARG A 280 -16.31 55.10 27.42
C ARG A 280 -16.24 55.79 28.81
N ILE A 281 -15.15 55.56 29.55
CA ILE A 281 -14.89 56.27 30.82
C ILE A 281 -14.89 57.81 30.60
N VAL A 282 -14.25 58.27 29.53
CA VAL A 282 -14.24 59.71 29.20
C VAL A 282 -15.65 60.24 29.01
N ILE A 283 -16.48 59.58 28.21
CA ILE A 283 -17.85 60.00 27.92
C ILE A 283 -18.71 60.01 29.19
N VAL A 284 -18.62 58.91 29.98
CA VAL A 284 -19.39 58.78 31.23
C VAL A 284 -18.95 59.83 32.27
N ASN A 285 -17.64 60.19 32.31
CA ASN A 285 -17.11 61.21 33.18
C ASN A 285 -17.63 62.61 32.79
N GLU A 286 -17.73 62.90 31.45
CA GLU A 286 -18.33 64.13 30.93
C GLU A 286 -19.82 64.20 31.26
N ASP A 287 -20.56 63.10 31.07
CA ASP A 287 -22.00 63.02 31.40
C ASP A 287 -22.21 63.19 32.94
N LEU A 288 -21.38 62.55 33.80
CA LEU A 288 -21.42 62.70 35.24
C LEU A 288 -21.17 64.15 35.66
N SER A 289 -20.14 64.79 35.09
CA SER A 289 -19.84 66.19 35.34
C SER A 289 -20.97 67.14 34.95
N ALA A 290 -21.65 66.83 33.80
CA ALA A 290 -22.81 67.59 33.37
C ALA A 290 -23.99 67.46 34.33
N VAL A 291 -24.26 66.24 34.84
CA VAL A 291 -25.32 66.00 35.82
C VAL A 291 -24.97 66.63 37.19
N GLU A 292 -23.71 66.57 37.62
CA GLU A 292 -23.24 67.25 38.86
C GLU A 292 -23.40 68.75 38.79
N LYS A 293 -23.03 69.37 37.66
CA LYS A 293 -23.25 70.78 37.41
C LYS A 293 -24.74 71.12 37.40
N GLY A 294 -25.55 70.24 36.80
CA GLY A 294 -27.02 70.40 36.80
C GLY A 294 -27.60 70.33 38.22
N ALA A 295 -27.08 69.43 39.05
CA ALA A 295 -27.45 69.31 40.48
C ALA A 295 -27.06 70.57 41.27
N GLU A 296 -25.85 71.06 41.02
CA GLU A 296 -25.33 72.28 41.65
C GLU A 296 -26.17 73.50 41.27
N GLN A 297 -26.43 73.66 39.97
CA GLN A 297 -27.31 74.79 39.48
C GLN A 297 -28.68 74.68 40.04
N PHE A 298 -29.28 73.50 40.10
CA PHE A 298 -30.61 73.28 40.66
C PHE A 298 -30.66 73.63 42.12
N LYS A 299 -29.71 73.26 42.94
CA LYS A 299 -29.58 73.64 44.36
C LYS A 299 -29.39 75.13 44.51
N SER A 300 -28.51 75.76 43.70
CA SER A 300 -28.20 77.16 43.79
C SER A 300 -29.44 78.08 43.42
N VAL A 301 -30.11 77.71 42.33
CA VAL A 301 -31.28 78.48 41.83
C VAL A 301 -32.49 78.36 42.77
N ASN A 302 -32.70 77.21 43.38
CA ASN A 302 -33.87 76.93 44.20
C ASN A 302 -33.66 77.09 45.72
N GLN A 303 -32.49 77.54 46.19
CA GLN A 303 -32.14 77.77 47.60
C GLN A 303 -32.47 76.62 48.53
N LEU A 304 -32.28 75.39 48.08
CA LEU A 304 -32.70 74.22 48.83
C LEU A 304 -31.63 73.83 49.92
N THR A 305 -31.94 74.18 51.16
CA THR A 305 -31.14 73.78 52.27
C THR A 305 -31.89 72.82 53.21
N ASP A 306 -32.18 71.68 52.94
CA ASP A 306 -32.67 70.60 53.79
C ASP A 306 -34.21 70.37 53.85
N LEU A 307 -34.62 69.30 53.23
CA LEU A 307 -35.98 68.76 53.25
C LEU A 307 -35.99 67.29 53.72
N ALA A 308 -35.09 67.00 54.70
CA ALA A 308 -34.75 65.58 54.93
C ALA A 308 -35.60 64.83 55.93
N THR A 309 -36.52 65.49 56.67
CA THR A 309 -37.11 64.85 57.87
C THR A 309 -38.51 64.21 57.65
N GLU A 310 -39.30 64.57 56.65
CA GLU A 310 -40.64 63.99 56.49
C GLU A 310 -40.74 62.89 55.47
N ALA A 311 -39.67 62.71 54.67
CA ALA A 311 -39.63 61.69 53.64
C ALA A 311 -39.16 60.31 54.07
N SER A 312 -38.66 60.16 55.31
CA SER A 312 -37.95 58.98 55.79
C SER A 312 -38.81 57.68 55.88
N LEU A 313 -40.10 57.80 56.04
CA LEU A 313 -40.99 56.65 56.22
C LEU A 313 -41.56 56.14 54.84
N ALA A 314 -41.69 57.03 53.83
CA ALA A 314 -42.06 56.62 52.46
C ALA A 314 -40.86 56.07 51.67
N VAL A 315 -39.65 56.32 52.14
CA VAL A 315 -38.39 56.02 51.51
C VAL A 315 -37.99 54.53 51.57
N ALA A 316 -38.38 53.85 52.68
CA ALA A 316 -37.94 52.45 52.85
C ALA A 316 -38.53 51.50 51.82
N SER A 317 -39.80 51.61 51.46
CA SER A 317 -40.43 50.79 50.39
C SER A 317 -40.02 51.21 48.98
N LYS A 318 -39.60 52.46 48.83
CA LYS A 318 -39.16 53.01 47.53
C LYS A 318 -37.69 52.67 47.24
N SER A 319 -36.86 52.54 48.29
CA SER A 319 -35.42 52.26 48.15
C SER A 319 -35.12 50.95 47.44
N GLU A 320 -35.90 49.90 47.67
CA GLU A 320 -35.67 48.59 46.98
C GLU A 320 -36.08 48.66 45.51
N THR A 321 -37.17 49.39 45.20
CA THR A 321 -37.62 49.60 43.80
C THR A 321 -36.63 50.47 43.04
N GLU A 322 -36.05 51.50 43.68
CA GLU A 322 -35.02 52.37 43.09
C GLU A 322 -33.72 51.63 42.79
N LYS A 323 -33.28 50.70 43.69
CA LYS A 323 -32.11 49.83 43.40
C LYS A 323 -32.34 49.00 42.16
N ARG A 324 -33.50 48.35 41.99
CA ARG A 324 -33.85 47.57 40.82
C ARG A 324 -33.92 48.43 39.53
N VAL A 325 -34.45 49.64 39.63
CA VAL A 325 -34.45 50.59 38.49
C VAL A 325 -33.05 51.00 38.13
N LEU A 326 -32.13 51.17 39.09
CA LEU A 326 -30.75 51.50 38.90
C LEU A 326 -30.02 50.36 38.14
N ASP A 327 -30.16 49.12 38.64
CA ASP A 327 -29.56 47.93 38.02
C ASP A 327 -30.03 47.74 36.60
N LEU A 328 -31.34 47.79 36.36
CA LEU A 328 -31.90 47.63 35.01
C LEU A 328 -31.48 48.76 34.05
N ASN A 329 -31.40 50.01 34.50
CA ASN A 329 -30.91 51.11 33.70
C ASN A 329 -29.41 50.93 33.36
N THR A 330 -28.61 50.45 34.31
CA THR A 330 -27.21 50.20 34.10
C THR A 330 -27.02 49.12 33.04
N GLN A 331 -27.73 48.01 33.17
CA GLN A 331 -27.72 46.93 32.15
C GLN A 331 -28.20 47.41 30.76
N LEU A 332 -29.28 48.20 30.72
CA LEU A 332 -29.80 48.72 29.48
C LEU A 332 -28.79 49.62 28.75
N LYS A 333 -28.15 50.56 29.48
CA LYS A 333 -27.13 51.45 28.88
C LYS A 333 -25.92 50.68 28.39
N LEU A 334 -25.42 49.67 29.18
CA LEU A 334 -24.34 48.82 28.72
C LEU A 334 -24.71 48.09 27.44
N THR A 335 -25.92 47.51 27.38
CA THR A 335 -26.42 46.82 26.21
C THR A 335 -26.51 47.75 24.97
N GLU A 336 -26.98 49.00 25.17
CA GLU A 336 -27.03 50.04 24.10
C GLU A 336 -25.64 50.40 23.62
N TYR A 337 -24.64 50.46 24.48
CA TYR A 337 -23.26 50.76 24.10
C TYR A 337 -22.66 49.68 23.25
N VAL A 338 -22.85 48.41 23.66
CA VAL A 338 -22.38 47.29 22.90
C VAL A 338 -23.08 47.19 21.53
N SER A 339 -24.40 47.41 21.53
CA SER A 339 -25.19 47.43 20.29
C SER A 339 -24.68 48.45 19.28
N ASN A 340 -24.39 49.66 19.74
CA ASN A 340 -23.86 50.74 18.91
C ASN A 340 -22.46 50.41 18.39
N TYR A 341 -21.62 49.81 19.23
CA TYR A 341 -20.28 49.39 18.83
C TYR A 341 -20.31 48.33 17.71
N VAL A 342 -21.14 47.26 17.88
CA VAL A 342 -21.33 46.21 16.89
C VAL A 342 -21.82 46.76 15.56
N ASN A 343 -22.70 47.73 15.60
CA ASN A 343 -23.24 48.35 14.38
C ASN A 343 -22.24 49.28 13.66
N ALA A 344 -21.39 49.96 14.44
CA ALA A 344 -20.38 50.86 13.88
C ALA A 344 -19.14 50.16 13.33
N ASN A 345 -18.81 48.93 13.82
CA ASN A 345 -17.59 48.21 13.52
C ASN A 345 -17.87 46.78 13.04
N PRO A 346 -18.58 46.61 11.90
CA PRO A 346 -18.90 45.25 11.41
C PRO A 346 -17.62 44.47 11.02
N GLY A 347 -17.55 43.24 11.45
CA GLY A 347 -16.40 42.37 11.15
C GLY A 347 -15.16 42.63 12.01
N GLU A 348 -15.18 43.55 12.95
CA GLU A 348 -14.11 43.78 13.93
C GLU A 348 -14.38 43.04 15.25
N LEU A 349 -13.34 42.97 16.11
CA LEU A 349 -13.47 42.33 17.40
C LEU A 349 -14.40 43.09 18.32
N ILE A 350 -15.40 42.42 18.83
CA ILE A 350 -16.36 42.97 19.79
C ILE A 350 -15.74 42.92 21.19
N PRO A 351 -15.80 44.01 21.96
CA PRO A 351 -15.37 43.97 23.36
C PRO A 351 -16.11 42.89 24.15
N ALA A 352 -15.37 42.03 24.83
CA ALA A 352 -15.91 40.89 25.60
C ALA A 352 -15.94 41.18 27.10
N ASN A 353 -16.73 40.44 27.86
CA ASN A 353 -16.81 40.50 29.30
C ASN A 353 -17.30 41.87 29.90
N LEU A 354 -18.16 42.54 29.23
CA LEU A 354 -18.70 43.84 29.69
C LEU A 354 -19.84 43.71 30.72
N GLY A 355 -20.24 42.49 31.08
CA GLY A 355 -21.21 42.24 32.14
C GLY A 355 -22.65 42.63 31.78
N ILE A 356 -23.07 42.42 30.56
CA ILE A 356 -24.44 42.67 30.07
C ILE A 356 -25.46 41.76 30.80
N GLY A 357 -24.99 40.64 31.38
CA GLY A 357 -25.85 39.72 32.13
C GLY A 357 -26.65 38.77 31.22
N ASP A 358 -26.43 38.78 29.91
CA ASP A 358 -27.06 37.86 28.98
C ASP A 358 -26.06 36.82 28.45
N ALA A 359 -26.22 35.58 28.88
CA ALA A 359 -25.38 34.49 28.55
C ALA A 359 -25.30 34.22 27.04
N SER A 360 -26.37 34.53 26.28
CA SER A 360 -26.41 34.33 24.85
C SER A 360 -25.55 35.38 24.14
N VAL A 361 -25.59 36.63 24.58
CA VAL A 361 -24.76 37.73 24.04
C VAL A 361 -23.29 37.42 24.34
N ASP A 362 -22.91 37.07 25.56
CA ASP A 362 -21.53 36.80 25.92
C ASP A 362 -20.97 35.55 25.19
N GLY A 363 -21.78 34.48 25.11
CA GLY A 363 -21.40 33.25 24.39
C GLY A 363 -21.23 33.49 22.89
N ASN A 364 -22.15 34.21 22.27
CA ASN A 364 -22.07 34.55 20.84
C ASN A 364 -20.93 35.53 20.56
N THR A 365 -20.69 36.51 21.42
CA THR A 365 -19.56 37.45 21.32
C THR A 365 -18.22 36.73 21.40
N THR A 366 -18.09 35.78 22.32
CA THR A 366 -16.88 34.97 22.44
C THR A 366 -16.62 34.14 21.18
N LYS A 367 -17.67 33.46 20.67
CA LYS A 367 -17.56 32.70 19.41
C LYS A 367 -17.26 33.60 18.21
N TYR A 368 -17.92 34.72 18.12
CA TYR A 368 -17.67 35.70 17.09
C TYR A 368 -16.24 36.19 17.08
N ASN A 369 -15.71 36.62 18.23
CA ASN A 369 -14.32 37.03 18.38
C ASN A 369 -13.34 35.94 17.99
N GLN A 370 -13.63 34.69 18.38
CA GLN A 370 -12.82 33.53 17.96
C GLN A 370 -12.76 33.39 16.45
N LEU A 371 -13.92 33.46 15.78
CA LEU A 371 -13.98 33.35 14.32
C LEU A 371 -13.32 34.54 13.60
N VAL A 372 -13.44 35.74 14.13
CA VAL A 372 -12.75 36.94 13.60
C VAL A 372 -11.23 36.77 13.73
N LEU A 373 -10.74 36.33 14.88
CA LEU A 373 -9.31 36.05 15.09
C LEU A 373 -8.82 34.94 14.16
N GLU A 374 -9.59 33.87 14.02
CA GLU A 374 -9.28 32.75 13.12
C GLU A 374 -9.24 33.22 11.65
N ARG A 375 -10.25 33.98 11.19
CA ARG A 375 -10.27 34.60 9.88
C ARG A 375 -9.03 35.46 9.63
N ASN A 376 -8.71 36.35 10.59
CA ASN A 376 -7.58 37.27 10.46
C ASN A 376 -6.24 36.55 10.45
N ARG A 377 -6.13 35.40 11.15
CA ARG A 377 -4.96 34.54 11.14
C ARG A 377 -4.79 33.86 9.76
N ILE A 378 -5.87 33.37 9.19
CA ILE A 378 -5.84 32.74 7.85
C ILE A 378 -5.60 33.79 6.76
N LEU A 379 -6.16 34.99 6.89
CA LEU A 379 -5.95 36.10 5.96
C LEU A 379 -4.52 36.57 5.85
N LYS A 380 -3.70 36.42 6.92
CA LYS A 380 -2.25 36.74 6.86
C LYS A 380 -1.48 35.87 5.85
N GLY A 381 -2.01 34.70 5.47
CA GLY A 381 -1.37 33.77 4.52
C GLY A 381 -2.25 33.34 3.35
N SER A 382 -3.40 33.98 3.17
CA SER A 382 -4.38 33.59 2.13
C SER A 382 -5.12 34.82 1.57
N THR A 383 -5.84 34.62 0.50
CA THR A 383 -6.68 35.66 -0.12
C THR A 383 -8.15 35.53 0.32
N GLU A 384 -8.92 36.58 0.21
CA GLU A 384 -10.36 36.62 0.58
C GLU A 384 -11.23 35.62 -0.19
N ILE A 385 -10.77 35.14 -1.34
CA ILE A 385 -11.48 34.16 -2.20
C ILE A 385 -11.33 32.72 -1.66
N ASN A 386 -10.48 32.49 -0.67
CA ASN A 386 -10.32 31.16 -0.09
C ASN A 386 -11.65 30.63 0.46
N PRO A 387 -12.10 29.42 0.07
CA PRO A 387 -13.38 28.86 0.52
C PRO A 387 -13.53 28.80 2.05
N VAL A 388 -12.43 28.63 2.78
CA VAL A 388 -12.42 28.64 4.25
C VAL A 388 -12.71 30.03 4.77
N ILE A 389 -12.12 31.08 4.18
CA ILE A 389 -12.37 32.49 4.56
C ILE A 389 -13.79 32.87 4.22
N VAL A 390 -14.29 32.46 3.05
CA VAL A 390 -15.68 32.71 2.63
C VAL A 390 -16.65 32.06 3.63
N ASN A 391 -16.38 30.84 4.05
CA ASN A 391 -17.21 30.14 5.05
C ASN A 391 -17.14 30.86 6.42
N LEU A 392 -15.93 31.20 6.88
CA LEU A 392 -15.74 31.95 8.13
C LEU A 392 -16.46 33.30 8.10
N ASN A 393 -16.37 34.03 6.99
CA ASN A 393 -17.09 35.28 6.82
C ASN A 393 -18.61 35.08 6.91
N GLY A 394 -19.14 33.98 6.33
CA GLY A 394 -20.56 33.62 6.48
C GLY A 394 -20.94 33.35 7.94
N GLN A 395 -20.12 32.59 8.66
CA GLN A 395 -20.34 32.27 10.09
C GLN A 395 -20.23 33.54 10.96
N ILE A 396 -19.23 34.40 10.70
CA ILE A 396 -19.04 35.68 11.39
C ILE A 396 -20.28 36.56 11.19
N LYS A 397 -20.76 36.68 9.95
CA LYS A 397 -21.95 37.49 9.64
C LYS A 397 -23.19 36.94 10.35
N ASN A 398 -23.39 35.62 10.32
CA ASN A 398 -24.55 35.00 10.99
C ASN A 398 -24.48 35.21 12.51
N LEU A 399 -23.29 35.11 13.10
CA LEU A 399 -23.10 35.37 14.54
C LEU A 399 -23.28 36.85 14.87
N GLU A 400 -22.81 37.77 14.01
CA GLU A 400 -23.02 39.21 14.15
C GLU A 400 -24.51 39.54 14.15
N GLU A 401 -25.27 39.00 13.18
CA GLU A 401 -26.72 39.16 13.14
C GLU A 401 -27.41 38.58 14.39
N SER A 402 -26.93 37.37 14.86
CA SER A 402 -27.43 36.76 16.08
C SER A 402 -27.12 37.60 17.32
N ILE A 403 -25.93 38.21 17.40
CA ILE A 403 -25.54 39.11 18.48
C ILE A 403 -26.44 40.38 18.45
N LYS A 404 -26.60 40.98 17.27
CA LYS A 404 -27.49 42.14 17.09
C LYS A 404 -28.92 41.81 17.54
N GLN A 405 -29.42 40.66 17.12
CA GLN A 405 -30.77 40.22 17.51
C GLN A 405 -30.87 39.96 19.01
N SER A 406 -29.88 39.30 19.61
CA SER A 406 -29.85 39.03 21.04
C SER A 406 -29.78 40.33 21.83
N LEU A 407 -28.91 41.28 21.42
CA LEU A 407 -28.81 42.61 22.06
C LEU A 407 -30.14 43.37 21.96
N ALA A 408 -30.80 43.32 20.81
CA ALA A 408 -32.12 43.95 20.61
C ALA A 408 -33.19 43.33 21.53
N ASN A 409 -33.16 41.98 21.62
CA ASN A 409 -34.12 41.29 22.51
C ASN A 409 -33.84 41.59 23.99
N THR A 410 -32.54 41.63 24.42
CA THR A 410 -32.15 42.01 25.76
C THR A 410 -32.56 43.45 26.09
N GLN A 411 -32.31 44.38 25.15
CA GLN A 411 -32.80 45.78 25.27
C GLN A 411 -34.31 45.85 25.45
N ALA A 412 -35.06 45.11 24.64
CA ALA A 412 -36.51 45.07 24.71
C ALA A 412 -36.99 44.50 26.04
N GLY A 413 -36.41 43.40 26.50
CA GLY A 413 -36.68 42.77 27.81
C GLY A 413 -36.39 43.70 28.98
N LEU A 414 -35.20 44.36 28.95
CA LEU A 414 -34.81 45.31 29.97
C LEU A 414 -35.75 46.54 29.99
N LYS A 415 -36.17 47.07 28.83
CA LYS A 415 -37.15 48.15 28.70
C LYS A 415 -38.52 47.77 29.23
N ILE A 416 -38.98 46.53 28.96
CA ILE A 416 -40.26 46.03 29.52
C ILE A 416 -40.17 45.94 31.05
N SER A 417 -39.08 45.37 31.56
CA SER A 417 -38.84 45.23 32.99
C SER A 417 -38.75 46.60 33.67
N LEU A 418 -38.02 47.53 33.07
CA LEU A 418 -37.91 48.89 33.53
C LEU A 418 -39.26 49.61 33.61
N ASN A 419 -40.08 49.47 32.55
CA ASN A 419 -41.42 50.07 32.48
C ASN A 419 -42.37 49.46 33.51
N ALA A 420 -42.27 48.13 33.77
CA ALA A 420 -43.05 47.46 34.79
C ALA A 420 -42.74 48.01 36.20
N ILE A 421 -41.42 48.18 36.51
CA ILE A 421 -40.97 48.71 37.80
C ILE A 421 -41.31 50.22 37.90
N LYS A 422 -41.13 51.00 36.85
CA LYS A 422 -41.58 52.41 36.79
C LYS A 422 -43.09 52.55 36.98
N GLY A 423 -43.87 51.57 36.47
CA GLY A 423 -45.32 51.53 36.71
C GLY A 423 -45.67 51.29 38.17
N GLN A 424 -44.86 50.48 38.89
CA GLN A 424 -44.99 50.34 40.38
C GLN A 424 -44.57 51.61 41.12
N GLU A 425 -43.45 52.23 40.71
CA GLU A 425 -42.97 53.51 41.23
C GLU A 425 -44.01 54.63 41.14
N SER A 426 -44.69 54.74 39.94
CA SER A 426 -45.75 55.75 39.74
C SER A 426 -46.98 55.51 40.60
N ARG A 427 -47.29 54.27 40.99
CA ARG A 427 -48.35 53.95 41.96
C ARG A 427 -48.00 54.40 43.36
N PHE A 428 -46.72 54.27 43.78
CA PHE A 428 -46.26 54.80 45.07
C PHE A 428 -46.18 56.34 45.05
N ALA A 429 -45.82 56.94 43.89
CA ALA A 429 -45.74 58.40 43.76
C ALA A 429 -47.12 59.09 43.83
N SER A 430 -48.20 58.43 43.38
CA SER A 430 -49.58 58.95 43.53
C SER A 430 -50.06 58.99 44.96
N THR A 431 -49.44 58.19 45.85
CA THR A 431 -49.75 58.14 47.27
C THR A 431 -49.01 59.25 48.06
N ILE A 432 -47.99 59.83 47.47
CA ILE A 432 -47.13 60.86 48.11
C ILE A 432 -47.33 62.22 47.38
N SER A 433 -48.58 62.55 46.93
CA SER A 433 -48.87 63.67 46.04
C SER A 433 -48.76 65.08 46.69
N GLU A 434 -48.05 65.23 47.77
CA GLU A 434 -47.85 66.55 48.45
C GLU A 434 -46.37 66.99 48.59
N VAL A 435 -45.41 66.24 47.94
CA VAL A 435 -44.01 66.66 47.95
C VAL A 435 -43.75 67.71 46.82
N PRO A 436 -43.07 68.81 47.15
CA PRO A 436 -42.90 69.91 46.16
C PRO A 436 -42.26 69.47 44.87
N LYS A 437 -42.64 69.99 43.74
CA LYS A 437 -42.12 69.77 42.38
C LYS A 437 -40.56 69.74 42.36
N GLN A 438 -40.00 70.59 43.19
CA GLN A 438 -38.55 70.76 43.32
C GLN A 438 -37.81 69.47 43.86
N GLU A 439 -38.39 68.78 44.83
CA GLU A 439 -37.83 67.60 45.36
C GLU A 439 -37.87 66.46 44.35
N ARG A 440 -38.89 66.40 43.54
CA ARG A 440 -39.00 65.42 42.48
C ARG A 440 -37.89 65.56 41.42
N VAL A 441 -37.67 66.80 40.96
CA VAL A 441 -36.62 67.10 39.96
C VAL A 441 -35.26 66.84 40.54
N PHE A 442 -35.02 67.21 41.81
CA PHE A 442 -33.73 66.95 42.45
C PHE A 442 -33.44 65.44 42.64
N ARG A 443 -34.47 64.67 42.98
CA ARG A 443 -34.33 63.19 43.05
C ARG A 443 -34.06 62.56 41.69
N ASP A 444 -34.65 63.08 40.64
CA ASP A 444 -34.36 62.61 39.28
C ASP A 444 -32.91 62.92 38.88
N ILE A 445 -32.40 64.11 39.22
CA ILE A 445 -30.98 64.45 39.03
C ILE A 445 -30.07 63.56 39.90
N GLN A 446 -30.38 63.33 41.19
CA GLN A 446 -29.62 62.46 42.05
C GLN A 446 -29.60 61.01 41.55
N ARG A 447 -30.74 60.52 41.03
CA ARG A 447 -30.82 59.21 40.40
C ARG A 447 -29.93 59.12 39.17
N GLN A 448 -29.95 60.12 38.32
CA GLN A 448 -29.06 60.20 37.19
C GLN A 448 -27.58 60.21 37.60
N GLN A 449 -27.24 61.02 38.61
CA GLN A 449 -25.88 61.05 39.17
C GLN A 449 -25.44 59.65 39.66
N GLN A 450 -26.30 59.01 40.47
CA GLN A 450 -26.03 57.70 41.02
C GLN A 450 -25.87 56.60 39.94
N ILE A 451 -26.69 56.69 38.87
CA ILE A 451 -26.56 55.81 37.69
C ILE A 451 -25.19 56.03 37.01
N MET A 452 -24.82 57.31 36.75
CA MET A 452 -23.56 57.62 36.10
C MET A 452 -22.35 57.24 36.95
N GLU A 453 -22.40 57.46 38.24
CA GLU A 453 -21.36 57.07 39.19
C GLU A 453 -21.20 55.55 39.24
N THR A 454 -22.32 54.81 39.31
CA THR A 454 -22.30 53.34 39.27
C THR A 454 -21.67 52.81 37.96
N ILE A 455 -22.04 53.38 36.82
CA ILE A 455 -21.46 53.02 35.52
C ILE A 455 -19.97 53.34 35.50
N TYR A 456 -19.57 54.51 36.00
CA TYR A 456 -18.16 54.91 36.05
C TYR A 456 -17.32 53.96 36.89
N LEU A 457 -17.76 53.63 38.12
CA LEU A 457 -17.09 52.69 38.97
C LEU A 457 -17.02 51.27 38.38
N TYR A 458 -18.10 50.82 37.74
CA TYR A 458 -18.11 49.54 37.02
C TYR A 458 -17.10 49.50 35.86
N LEU A 459 -17.04 50.57 35.05
CA LEU A 459 -16.07 50.66 33.97
C LEU A 459 -14.61 50.66 34.48
N LEU A 460 -14.34 51.37 35.59
CA LEU A 460 -13.04 51.35 36.25
C LEU A 460 -12.67 49.94 36.71
N GLN A 461 -13.61 49.24 37.35
CA GLN A 461 -13.40 47.85 37.75
C GLN A 461 -13.06 46.95 36.52
N LYS A 462 -13.85 47.09 35.45
CA LYS A 462 -13.61 46.32 34.21
C LYS A 462 -12.29 46.66 33.52
N ARG A 463 -11.85 47.91 33.56
CA ARG A 463 -10.52 48.30 33.10
C ARG A 463 -9.42 47.59 33.86
N GLU A 464 -9.50 47.54 35.20
CA GLU A 464 -8.50 46.86 36.05
C GLU A 464 -8.51 45.36 35.85
N GLU A 465 -9.71 44.74 35.74
CA GLU A 465 -9.83 43.31 35.41
C GLU A 465 -9.17 42.99 34.08
N ASN A 466 -9.41 43.82 33.03
CA ASN A 466 -8.80 43.66 31.72
C ASN A 466 -7.27 43.89 31.75
N ALA A 467 -6.80 44.86 32.52
CA ALA A 467 -5.37 45.11 32.69
C ALA A 467 -4.66 43.92 33.38
N ILE A 468 -5.31 43.31 34.37
CA ILE A 468 -4.81 42.09 35.01
C ILE A 468 -4.76 40.93 34.01
N THR A 469 -5.81 40.76 33.19
CA THR A 469 -5.85 39.74 32.13
C THR A 469 -4.72 39.91 31.14
N MET A 470 -4.41 41.15 30.72
CA MET A 470 -3.27 41.45 29.86
C MET A 470 -1.92 41.07 30.50
N ALA A 471 -1.77 41.38 31.80
CA ALA A 471 -0.51 41.11 32.50
C ALA A 471 -0.25 39.61 32.74
N VAL A 472 -1.30 38.79 32.81
CA VAL A 472 -1.22 37.35 33.15
C VAL A 472 -1.54 36.47 31.93
N THR A 473 -1.39 36.99 30.71
CA THR A 473 -1.70 36.19 29.51
C THR A 473 -0.86 34.92 29.45
N GLN A 474 -1.51 33.75 29.57
CA GLN A 474 -0.86 32.44 29.46
C GLN A 474 -0.94 31.90 28.02
N PRO A 475 0.08 31.10 27.61
CA PRO A 475 0.05 30.41 26.33
C PRO A 475 -1.13 29.42 26.29
N SER A 476 -1.74 29.28 25.09
CA SER A 476 -2.91 28.42 24.89
C SER A 476 -2.57 26.94 24.92
N ALA A 477 -1.32 26.56 24.59
CA ALA A 477 -0.86 25.20 24.70
C ALA A 477 0.20 25.07 25.79
N LYS A 478 -0.07 24.22 26.79
CA LYS A 478 0.90 23.83 27.80
C LYS A 478 1.66 22.61 27.30
N ILE A 479 2.98 22.70 27.22
CA ILE A 479 3.83 21.58 26.83
C ILE A 479 3.82 20.56 27.98
N ILE A 480 3.36 19.35 27.72
CA ILE A 480 3.44 18.21 28.64
C ILE A 480 4.79 17.53 28.49
N ASP A 481 5.12 17.16 27.24
CA ASP A 481 6.41 16.58 26.88
C ASP A 481 7.04 17.40 25.77
N LEU A 482 8.30 17.77 25.95
CA LEU A 482 9.14 18.37 24.88
C LEU A 482 9.27 17.37 23.72
N ALA A 483 9.59 17.87 22.53
CA ALA A 483 9.76 17.01 21.36
C ALA A 483 10.87 15.98 21.58
N TYR A 484 10.51 14.71 21.52
CA TYR A 484 11.43 13.58 21.67
C TYR A 484 11.19 12.52 20.59
N GLY A 485 12.20 11.74 20.30
CA GLY A 485 12.09 10.66 19.32
C GLY A 485 12.95 9.47 19.67
N SER A 486 12.53 8.28 19.22
CA SER A 486 13.32 7.07 19.38
C SER A 486 14.67 7.20 18.68
N ASN A 487 15.69 6.52 19.20
CA ASN A 487 16.98 6.36 18.53
C ASN A 487 16.92 5.27 17.45
N THR A 488 15.88 4.41 17.49
CA THR A 488 15.64 3.41 16.46
C THR A 488 14.83 4.00 15.31
N PRO A 489 15.25 3.82 14.05
CA PRO A 489 14.50 4.31 12.90
C PRO A 489 13.16 3.54 12.77
N VAL A 490 12.10 4.26 12.40
CA VAL A 490 10.76 3.67 12.18
C VAL A 490 10.60 3.13 10.76
N SER A 491 11.43 3.60 9.83
CA SER A 491 11.47 3.17 8.43
C SER A 491 12.91 3.29 7.91
N PRO A 492 13.33 2.41 6.99
CA PRO A 492 12.64 1.20 6.54
C PRO A 492 12.61 0.11 7.63
N LYS A 493 11.52 -0.63 7.73
CA LYS A 493 11.40 -1.79 8.63
C LYS A 493 12.18 -2.98 8.04
N ARG A 494 13.47 -3.08 8.38
CA ARG A 494 14.42 -4.04 7.80
C ARG A 494 13.89 -5.48 7.79
N ASN A 495 13.33 -5.94 8.92
CA ASN A 495 12.82 -7.30 9.05
C ASN A 495 11.64 -7.57 8.09
N ILE A 496 10.75 -6.59 7.90
CA ILE A 496 9.61 -6.72 6.98
C ILE A 496 10.10 -6.78 5.53
N ILE A 497 11.09 -5.95 5.17
CA ILE A 497 11.65 -5.91 3.81
C ILE A 497 12.38 -7.21 3.48
N TYR A 498 13.19 -7.75 4.41
CA TYR A 498 13.83 -9.07 4.21
C TYR A 498 12.81 -10.20 4.15
N LEU A 499 11.76 -10.17 4.98
CA LEU A 499 10.67 -11.14 4.93
C LEU A 499 9.91 -11.07 3.59
N ALA A 500 9.59 -9.86 3.14
CA ALA A 500 8.95 -9.64 1.85
C ALA A 500 9.84 -10.12 0.67
N ALA A 501 11.13 -9.83 0.73
CA ALA A 501 12.10 -10.31 -0.26
C ALA A 501 12.20 -11.84 -0.27
N LEU A 502 12.20 -12.48 0.89
CA LEU A 502 12.20 -13.95 1.01
C LEU A 502 10.93 -14.55 0.37
N LEU A 503 9.76 -13.98 0.70
CA LEU A 503 8.49 -14.44 0.13
C LEU A 503 8.43 -14.24 -1.39
N LEU A 504 8.86 -13.09 -1.89
CA LEU A 504 8.91 -12.82 -3.34
C LEU A 504 9.93 -13.73 -4.04
N GLY A 505 11.09 -13.96 -3.41
CA GLY A 505 12.11 -14.87 -3.92
C GLY A 505 11.63 -16.32 -4.03
N LEU A 506 10.68 -16.76 -3.20
CA LEU A 506 10.03 -18.06 -3.29
C LEU A 506 8.85 -18.06 -4.27
N LEU A 507 8.06 -17.00 -4.29
CA LEU A 507 6.81 -16.90 -5.08
C LEU A 507 7.07 -16.80 -6.59
N ILE A 508 8.13 -16.09 -6.99
CA ILE A 508 8.46 -15.93 -8.42
C ILE A 508 8.82 -17.27 -9.07
N PRO A 509 9.79 -18.06 -8.55
CA PRO A 509 10.09 -19.38 -9.10
C PRO A 509 8.88 -20.32 -9.05
N PHE A 510 8.11 -20.30 -7.95
CA PHE A 510 6.87 -21.05 -7.83
C PHE A 510 5.89 -20.72 -8.98
N GLY A 511 5.62 -19.44 -9.22
CA GLY A 511 4.74 -19.02 -10.29
C GLY A 511 5.24 -19.39 -11.68
N VAL A 512 6.54 -19.25 -11.93
CA VAL A 512 7.15 -19.64 -13.22
C VAL A 512 7.01 -21.14 -13.45
N ILE A 513 7.37 -21.98 -12.46
CA ILE A 513 7.26 -23.43 -12.57
C ILE A 513 5.78 -23.85 -12.76
N TYR A 514 4.87 -23.21 -12.04
CA TYR A 514 3.44 -23.47 -12.18
C TYR A 514 2.92 -23.15 -13.60
N VAL A 515 3.30 -22.00 -14.14
CA VAL A 515 2.92 -21.61 -15.53
C VAL A 515 3.52 -22.57 -16.54
N LEU A 516 4.78 -22.96 -16.38
CA LEU A 516 5.43 -23.93 -17.27
C LEU A 516 4.76 -25.30 -17.18
N ALA A 517 4.35 -25.74 -16.00
CA ALA A 517 3.59 -26.99 -15.82
C ALA A 517 2.21 -26.94 -16.46
N LEU A 518 1.51 -25.78 -16.43
CA LEU A 518 0.24 -25.59 -17.11
C LEU A 518 0.37 -25.62 -18.66
N LEU A 519 1.52 -25.20 -19.17
CA LEU A 519 1.79 -25.21 -20.61
C LEU A 519 2.29 -26.57 -21.12
N ASP A 520 2.62 -27.49 -20.22
CA ASP A 520 3.13 -28.81 -20.59
C ASP A 520 1.97 -29.79 -20.85
N ASN A 521 1.66 -30.00 -22.10
CA ASN A 521 0.61 -30.88 -22.59
C ASN A 521 1.12 -32.27 -22.96
N LYS A 522 2.35 -32.66 -22.56
CA LYS A 522 2.93 -33.95 -22.94
C LYS A 522 2.63 -35.04 -21.93
N ILE A 523 2.70 -36.27 -22.39
CA ILE A 523 2.65 -37.47 -21.55
C ILE A 523 4.00 -37.66 -20.91
N HIS A 524 4.05 -37.83 -19.59
CA HIS A 524 5.30 -38.04 -18.85
C HIS A 524 5.41 -39.41 -18.24
N SER A 525 4.32 -40.04 -17.92
CA SER A 525 4.30 -41.25 -17.14
C SER A 525 3.26 -42.25 -17.63
N ARG A 526 3.42 -43.49 -17.17
CA ARG A 526 2.44 -44.56 -17.34
C ARG A 526 1.05 -44.12 -16.77
N ARG A 527 0.99 -43.37 -15.69
CA ARG A 527 -0.26 -42.88 -15.07
C ARG A 527 -1.04 -41.97 -16.00
N ASP A 528 -0.32 -41.09 -16.72
CA ASP A 528 -0.96 -40.23 -17.72
C ASP A 528 -1.71 -41.06 -18.78
N LEU A 529 -1.13 -42.23 -19.14
CA LEU A 529 -1.73 -43.12 -20.10
C LEU A 529 -2.89 -43.89 -19.51
N GLU A 530 -2.75 -44.44 -18.29
CA GLU A 530 -3.78 -45.20 -17.56
C GLU A 530 -5.03 -44.33 -17.27
N SER A 531 -4.86 -43.02 -17.09
CA SER A 531 -5.97 -42.08 -16.82
C SER A 531 -6.89 -41.89 -18.04
N VAL A 532 -6.40 -42.15 -19.27
CA VAL A 532 -7.15 -41.86 -20.52
C VAL A 532 -7.50 -43.14 -21.26
N VAL A 533 -6.62 -44.12 -21.28
CA VAL A 533 -6.74 -45.35 -22.08
C VAL A 533 -6.82 -46.59 -21.19
N ASN A 534 -7.93 -47.28 -21.19
CA ASN A 534 -8.19 -48.50 -20.39
C ASN A 534 -7.56 -49.76 -21.02
N ALA A 535 -6.57 -49.67 -21.89
CA ALA A 535 -5.89 -50.79 -22.50
C ALA A 535 -4.82 -51.35 -21.54
N PRO A 536 -4.52 -52.66 -21.55
CA PRO A 536 -3.47 -53.25 -20.77
C PRO A 536 -2.12 -52.65 -21.14
N ILE A 537 -1.28 -52.36 -20.13
CA ILE A 537 0.05 -51.79 -20.34
C ILE A 537 1.08 -52.90 -20.17
N LEU A 538 1.83 -53.17 -21.22
CA LEU A 538 2.88 -54.20 -21.23
C LEU A 538 4.11 -53.87 -20.40
N GLY A 539 4.42 -52.58 -20.26
CA GLY A 539 5.56 -52.10 -19.53
C GLY A 539 6.07 -50.75 -19.98
N ASP A 540 7.16 -50.34 -19.37
CA ASP A 540 7.84 -49.09 -19.62
C ASP A 540 9.24 -49.37 -20.12
N VAL A 541 9.65 -48.68 -21.20
CA VAL A 541 11.02 -48.76 -21.72
C VAL A 541 11.70 -47.43 -21.40
N PRO A 542 12.75 -47.42 -20.55
CA PRO A 542 13.45 -46.22 -20.18
C PRO A 542 14.24 -45.63 -21.34
N ASN A 543 14.50 -44.31 -21.25
CA ASN A 543 15.30 -43.61 -22.23
C ASN A 543 16.76 -44.02 -22.12
N THR A 544 17.41 -44.33 -23.25
CA THR A 544 18.83 -44.69 -23.28
C THR A 544 19.70 -43.44 -23.52
N LYS A 545 20.77 -43.32 -22.75
CA LYS A 545 21.80 -42.27 -22.91
C LYS A 545 22.91 -42.69 -23.88
N SER A 546 23.06 -44.02 -24.16
CA SER A 546 24.18 -44.57 -24.92
C SER A 546 24.06 -44.41 -26.47
N GLY A 547 22.84 -44.14 -26.97
CA GLY A 547 22.60 -44.06 -28.42
C GLY A 547 22.67 -45.40 -29.16
N ASP A 548 22.82 -46.50 -28.43
CA ASP A 548 22.88 -47.85 -29.00
C ASP A 548 21.57 -48.26 -29.61
N LYS A 549 21.64 -48.83 -30.81
CA LYS A 549 20.46 -49.23 -31.60
C LYS A 549 19.86 -50.55 -31.08
N ILE A 550 20.68 -51.47 -30.65
CA ILE A 550 20.33 -52.74 -30.00
C ILE A 550 20.81 -52.70 -28.59
N VAL A 551 19.89 -52.73 -27.63
CA VAL A 551 20.17 -52.60 -26.18
C VAL A 551 19.95 -53.91 -25.42
N VAL A 552 19.81 -55.00 -26.09
CA VAL A 552 19.57 -56.32 -25.50
C VAL A 552 20.64 -57.30 -25.97
N SER A 553 21.43 -57.82 -25.01
CA SER A 553 22.36 -58.91 -25.22
C SER A 553 22.28 -59.90 -24.02
N ASP A 554 22.88 -61.07 -24.19
CA ASP A 554 22.81 -62.13 -23.16
C ASP A 554 23.43 -61.70 -21.80
N SER A 555 24.46 -60.89 -21.84
CA SER A 555 25.18 -60.40 -20.66
C SER A 555 24.71 -59.03 -20.16
N ASP A 556 23.83 -58.35 -20.87
CA ASP A 556 23.40 -57.00 -20.50
C ASP A 556 22.35 -57.04 -19.38
N ARG A 557 22.67 -56.37 -18.25
CA ARG A 557 21.81 -56.22 -17.06
C ARG A 557 21.30 -54.78 -16.90
N SER A 558 21.38 -54.00 -17.95
CA SER A 558 20.85 -52.60 -17.90
C SER A 558 19.34 -52.61 -17.66
N SER A 559 18.84 -51.51 -17.07
CA SER A 559 17.40 -51.35 -16.81
C SER A 559 16.57 -51.44 -18.08
N ILE A 560 17.12 -51.02 -19.23
CA ILE A 560 16.44 -51.11 -20.51
C ILE A 560 16.37 -52.54 -21.04
N ALA A 561 17.44 -53.33 -20.90
CA ALA A 561 17.45 -54.74 -21.28
C ALA A 561 16.46 -55.55 -20.42
N GLU A 562 16.38 -55.26 -19.11
CA GLU A 562 15.41 -55.89 -18.22
C GLU A 562 13.95 -55.47 -18.58
N SER A 563 13.72 -54.23 -19.00
CA SER A 563 12.42 -53.81 -19.49
C SER A 563 11.97 -54.64 -20.70
N PHE A 564 12.85 -54.94 -21.65
CA PHE A 564 12.53 -55.81 -22.79
C PHE A 564 12.33 -57.28 -22.38
N ARG A 565 13.04 -57.80 -21.38
CA ARG A 565 12.80 -59.15 -20.84
C ARG A 565 11.43 -59.26 -20.18
N LEU A 566 11.02 -58.22 -19.44
CA LEU A 566 9.66 -58.11 -18.88
C LEU A 566 8.61 -58.00 -19.98
N LEU A 567 8.85 -57.17 -20.98
CA LEU A 567 7.97 -57.02 -22.14
C LEU A 567 7.74 -58.37 -22.82
N ARG A 568 8.78 -59.15 -23.07
CA ARG A 568 8.68 -60.53 -23.59
C ARG A 568 7.79 -61.42 -22.73
N THR A 569 7.95 -61.35 -21.39
CA THR A 569 7.17 -62.15 -20.46
C THR A 569 5.68 -61.79 -20.54
N ASN A 570 5.36 -60.49 -20.53
CA ASN A 570 3.99 -59.98 -20.58
C ASN A 570 3.31 -60.30 -21.93
N ILE A 571 4.06 -60.22 -23.04
CA ILE A 571 3.57 -60.63 -24.36
C ILE A 571 3.22 -62.12 -24.37
N ASN A 572 4.07 -62.97 -23.80
CA ASN A 572 3.82 -64.41 -23.73
C ASN A 572 2.50 -64.73 -22.99
N PHE A 573 2.22 -64.01 -21.88
CA PHE A 573 0.96 -64.16 -21.17
C PHE A 573 -0.25 -63.79 -22.04
N MET A 574 -0.15 -62.67 -22.79
CA MET A 574 -1.27 -62.22 -23.64
C MET A 574 -1.51 -63.13 -24.84
N LEU A 575 -0.48 -63.76 -25.35
CA LEU A 575 -0.53 -64.64 -26.53
C LEU A 575 -0.73 -66.12 -26.16
N THR A 576 -1.06 -66.44 -24.89
CA THR A 576 -1.27 -67.83 -24.43
C THR A 576 -2.46 -68.48 -25.11
N SER A 577 -3.42 -67.71 -25.58
CA SER A 577 -4.62 -68.18 -26.30
C SER A 577 -4.32 -68.59 -27.75
N VAL A 578 -3.22 -68.17 -28.35
CA VAL A 578 -2.81 -68.52 -29.71
C VAL A 578 -2.11 -69.87 -29.71
N LYS A 579 -2.81 -70.96 -30.12
CA LYS A 579 -2.36 -72.35 -29.97
C LYS A 579 -1.62 -72.91 -31.20
N ASP A 580 -1.93 -72.42 -32.41
CA ASP A 580 -1.40 -73.00 -33.65
C ASP A 580 -0.56 -71.97 -34.44
N GLY A 581 0.69 -72.38 -34.81
CA GLY A 581 1.58 -71.60 -35.66
C GLY A 581 2.36 -70.50 -34.98
N GLY A 582 3.16 -69.74 -35.72
CA GLY A 582 3.93 -68.60 -35.28
C GLY A 582 3.01 -67.42 -34.89
N LYS A 583 3.36 -66.74 -33.77
CA LYS A 583 2.61 -65.63 -33.22
C LYS A 583 2.92 -64.33 -33.94
N THR A 584 1.89 -63.61 -34.44
CA THR A 584 2.06 -62.32 -35.17
C THR A 584 1.84 -61.15 -34.24
N ILE A 585 2.87 -60.32 -34.05
CA ILE A 585 2.84 -59.15 -33.22
C ILE A 585 3.05 -57.90 -34.06
N PHE A 586 2.03 -57.06 -34.14
CA PHE A 586 2.13 -55.81 -34.91
C PHE A 586 2.48 -54.66 -33.96
N ILE A 587 3.43 -53.80 -34.34
CA ILE A 587 3.87 -52.67 -33.54
C ILE A 587 3.52 -51.38 -34.27
N THR A 588 2.74 -50.55 -33.64
CA THR A 588 2.31 -49.27 -34.15
C THR A 588 2.41 -48.16 -33.12
N SER A 589 2.10 -46.93 -33.52
CA SER A 589 2.06 -45.75 -32.62
C SER A 589 1.11 -44.68 -33.15
N THR A 590 0.92 -43.60 -32.37
CA THR A 590 0.09 -42.46 -32.81
C THR A 590 0.75 -41.68 -33.94
N ILE A 591 2.03 -41.27 -33.75
CA ILE A 591 2.79 -40.43 -34.68
C ILE A 591 4.17 -41.03 -34.95
N SER A 592 4.86 -40.44 -35.95
CA SER A 592 6.24 -40.84 -36.26
C SER A 592 7.19 -40.37 -35.12
N GLY A 593 8.21 -41.17 -34.80
CA GLY A 593 9.23 -40.81 -33.79
C GLY A 593 8.95 -41.33 -32.39
N GLU A 594 7.90 -42.12 -32.16
CA GLU A 594 7.57 -42.70 -30.85
C GLU A 594 8.44 -43.95 -30.52
N GLY A 595 9.26 -44.41 -31.43
CA GLY A 595 10.20 -45.49 -31.22
C GLY A 595 9.73 -46.88 -31.59
N LYS A 596 8.72 -47.00 -32.52
CA LYS A 596 8.22 -48.28 -33.00
C LYS A 596 9.35 -49.22 -33.47
N THR A 597 10.15 -48.75 -34.40
CA THR A 597 11.28 -49.53 -34.99
C THR A 597 12.31 -49.94 -33.94
N PHE A 598 12.60 -49.07 -32.98
CA PHE A 598 13.48 -49.40 -31.83
C PHE A 598 12.88 -50.53 -30.98
N VAL A 599 11.59 -50.44 -30.66
CA VAL A 599 10.86 -51.48 -29.92
C VAL A 599 10.80 -52.78 -30.73
N SER A 600 10.51 -52.70 -32.03
CA SER A 600 10.41 -53.86 -32.91
C SER A 600 11.71 -54.65 -32.97
N ILE A 601 12.84 -53.96 -33.20
CA ILE A 601 14.16 -54.59 -33.29
C ILE A 601 14.58 -55.23 -31.94
N ASN A 602 14.42 -54.47 -30.82
CA ASN A 602 14.85 -54.95 -29.50
C ASN A 602 13.91 -56.05 -28.99
N LEU A 603 12.63 -56.01 -29.36
CA LEU A 603 11.72 -57.14 -29.06
C LEU A 603 12.11 -58.40 -29.87
N ALA A 604 12.46 -58.26 -31.13
CA ALA A 604 12.97 -59.37 -31.93
C ALA A 604 14.22 -59.94 -31.33
N ALA A 605 15.17 -59.11 -30.93
CA ALA A 605 16.43 -59.54 -30.30
C ALA A 605 16.16 -60.28 -29.01
N VAL A 606 15.32 -59.77 -28.07
CA VAL A 606 15.05 -60.42 -26.77
C VAL A 606 14.30 -61.75 -26.90
N LEU A 607 13.47 -61.89 -27.95
CA LEU A 607 12.81 -63.14 -28.28
C LEU A 607 13.80 -64.20 -28.83
N ALA A 608 14.68 -63.75 -29.75
CA ALA A 608 15.70 -64.60 -30.37
C ALA A 608 16.72 -65.15 -29.32
N LEU A 609 17.04 -64.37 -28.25
CA LEU A 609 17.86 -64.83 -27.15
C LEU A 609 17.28 -66.04 -26.34
N THR A 610 16.05 -66.46 -26.63
CA THR A 610 15.41 -67.62 -26.00
C THR A 610 15.29 -68.81 -26.95
N ASP A 611 16.17 -68.92 -27.92
CA ASP A 611 16.22 -69.97 -28.94
C ASP A 611 14.91 -70.04 -29.77
N LYS A 612 14.17 -68.91 -29.87
CA LYS A 612 12.98 -68.81 -30.69
C LYS A 612 13.35 -68.29 -32.05
N LYS A 613 12.73 -68.88 -33.11
CA LYS A 613 12.84 -68.38 -34.47
C LYS A 613 11.99 -67.14 -34.60
N VAL A 614 12.60 -65.99 -34.93
CA VAL A 614 11.91 -64.70 -35.02
C VAL A 614 12.11 -64.12 -36.42
N LEU A 615 11.01 -63.67 -37.00
CA LEU A 615 11.00 -62.93 -38.27
C LEU A 615 10.54 -61.49 -37.97
N LEU A 616 11.37 -60.48 -38.26
CA LEU A 616 11.02 -59.08 -38.21
C LEU A 616 10.67 -58.57 -39.59
N ILE A 617 9.49 -58.02 -39.75
CA ILE A 617 8.98 -57.50 -41.03
C ILE A 617 8.81 -55.98 -40.97
N GLY A 618 9.45 -55.26 -41.87
CA GLY A 618 9.20 -53.86 -42.09
C GLY A 618 7.98 -53.62 -42.97
N ALA A 619 6.85 -53.38 -42.35
CA ALA A 619 5.60 -53.07 -43.05
C ALA A 619 5.34 -51.53 -43.17
N ASP A 620 6.18 -50.69 -42.63
CA ASP A 620 6.17 -49.25 -42.90
C ASP A 620 6.93 -49.01 -44.23
N ILE A 621 6.25 -49.29 -45.34
CA ILE A 621 6.79 -49.08 -46.70
C ILE A 621 6.82 -47.64 -47.16
N ARG A 622 6.26 -46.71 -46.33
CA ARG A 622 6.29 -45.24 -46.56
C ARG A 622 7.56 -44.61 -46.06
N LYS A 623 8.03 -45.07 -44.87
CA LYS A 623 9.27 -44.60 -44.24
C LYS A 623 10.10 -45.80 -43.74
N PRO A 624 10.71 -46.52 -44.66
CA PRO A 624 11.50 -47.69 -44.33
C PRO A 624 12.70 -47.31 -43.46
N LYS A 625 12.76 -47.84 -42.21
CA LYS A 625 13.82 -47.52 -41.25
C LYS A 625 14.58 -48.72 -40.70
N ILE A 626 14.04 -49.92 -40.78
CA ILE A 626 14.69 -51.10 -40.17
C ILE A 626 16.08 -51.33 -40.74
N GLY A 627 16.22 -51.31 -42.08
CA GLY A 627 17.51 -51.54 -42.72
C GLY A 627 18.53 -50.44 -42.43
N GLU A 628 18.11 -49.18 -42.42
CA GLU A 628 18.93 -48.04 -42.03
C GLU A 628 19.33 -48.15 -40.52
N TYR A 629 18.39 -48.58 -39.72
CA TYR A 629 18.60 -48.73 -38.26
C TYR A 629 19.61 -49.85 -37.94
N LEU A 630 19.61 -50.95 -38.73
CA LEU A 630 20.54 -52.08 -38.54
C LEU A 630 21.83 -51.94 -39.36
N ASP A 631 22.04 -50.88 -40.10
CA ASP A 631 23.19 -50.63 -41.01
C ASP A 631 23.41 -51.79 -42.02
N LEU A 632 22.31 -52.39 -42.47
CA LEU A 632 22.37 -53.53 -43.41
C LEU A 632 22.11 -53.07 -44.84
N LYS A 633 22.86 -53.65 -45.76
CA LYS A 633 22.62 -53.49 -47.23
C LYS A 633 21.76 -54.65 -47.71
N TYR A 634 20.65 -54.33 -48.31
CA TYR A 634 19.72 -55.30 -48.87
C TYR A 634 19.40 -54.97 -50.35
N GLU A 635 19.33 -56.02 -51.19
CA GLU A 635 19.04 -55.84 -52.59
C GLU A 635 17.54 -55.92 -52.91
N LYS A 636 16.80 -56.74 -52.16
CA LYS A 636 15.34 -56.93 -52.32
C LYS A 636 14.67 -56.89 -50.97
N GLY A 637 13.42 -56.51 -50.95
CA GLY A 637 12.63 -56.45 -49.71
C GLY A 637 11.14 -56.49 -49.99
N MET A 638 10.35 -56.15 -48.95
CA MET A 638 8.87 -56.24 -48.98
C MET A 638 8.26 -55.55 -50.20
N THR A 639 8.66 -54.30 -50.51
CA THR A 639 8.11 -53.59 -51.66
C THR A 639 8.37 -54.31 -53.00
N HIS A 640 9.59 -54.87 -53.18
CA HIS A 640 9.88 -55.64 -54.38
C HIS A 640 9.01 -56.88 -54.47
N PHE A 641 8.83 -57.61 -53.33
CA PHE A 641 7.97 -58.77 -53.30
C PHE A 641 6.49 -58.47 -53.63
N LEU A 642 6.00 -57.35 -53.08
CA LEU A 642 4.62 -56.92 -53.31
C LEU A 642 4.37 -56.50 -54.77
N MET A 643 5.40 -56.06 -55.50
CA MET A 643 5.32 -55.61 -56.94
C MET A 643 5.62 -56.71 -57.92
N ASP A 644 6.42 -57.69 -57.57
CA ASP A 644 6.89 -58.78 -58.54
C ASP A 644 6.36 -60.16 -58.09
N ASN A 645 5.42 -60.70 -58.86
CA ASN A 645 4.79 -61.99 -58.57
C ASN A 645 5.74 -63.18 -58.81
N THR A 646 6.92 -62.98 -59.36
CA THR A 646 7.90 -64.06 -59.57
C THR A 646 8.77 -64.34 -58.32
N LEU A 647 8.85 -63.39 -57.41
CA LEU A 647 9.65 -63.53 -56.21
C LEU A 647 8.98 -64.47 -55.21
N LYS A 648 9.78 -65.31 -54.58
CA LYS A 648 9.38 -66.14 -53.42
C LYS A 648 9.67 -65.40 -52.09
N VAL A 649 8.94 -65.73 -51.02
CA VAL A 649 9.17 -65.15 -49.72
C VAL A 649 10.63 -65.38 -49.23
N THR A 650 11.22 -66.49 -49.54
CA THR A 650 12.61 -66.80 -49.23
C THR A 650 13.65 -65.87 -49.86
N ASP A 651 13.32 -65.22 -50.98
CA ASP A 651 14.26 -64.39 -51.73
C ASP A 651 14.39 -62.98 -51.15
N ILE A 652 13.55 -62.64 -50.15
CA ILE A 652 13.53 -61.35 -49.46
C ILE A 652 13.83 -61.45 -47.98
N ILE A 653 14.12 -62.63 -47.44
CA ILE A 653 14.49 -62.86 -46.05
C ILE A 653 16.01 -62.76 -45.93
N GLU A 654 16.43 -61.94 -44.98
CA GLU A 654 17.85 -61.77 -44.60
C GLU A 654 18.04 -62.09 -43.13
N SER A 655 19.18 -62.79 -42.85
CA SER A 655 19.51 -63.16 -41.43
C SER A 655 20.50 -62.17 -40.80
N VAL A 656 20.14 -61.64 -39.66
CA VAL A 656 21.01 -60.76 -38.87
C VAL A 656 21.83 -61.58 -37.89
N THR A 657 22.98 -61.97 -38.29
CA THR A 657 23.86 -62.86 -37.49
C THR A 657 24.26 -62.32 -36.14
N ALA A 658 24.31 -61.01 -35.99
CA ALA A 658 24.65 -60.35 -34.71
C ALA A 658 23.63 -60.54 -33.60
N VAL A 659 22.34 -60.81 -33.91
CA VAL A 659 21.23 -60.90 -32.97
C VAL A 659 20.34 -62.11 -33.19
N ASN A 660 20.70 -62.99 -34.08
CA ASN A 660 20.09 -64.29 -34.35
C ASN A 660 18.59 -64.25 -34.68
N PHE A 661 18.13 -63.26 -35.46
CA PHE A 661 16.78 -63.21 -36.04
C PHE A 661 16.84 -62.90 -37.52
N ASP A 662 15.80 -63.30 -38.27
CA ASP A 662 15.65 -62.99 -39.65
C ASP A 662 14.79 -61.78 -39.85
N PHE A 663 15.04 -60.98 -40.89
CA PHE A 663 14.24 -59.81 -41.16
C PHE A 663 13.90 -59.66 -42.64
N ILE A 664 12.81 -58.97 -42.89
CA ILE A 664 12.39 -58.51 -44.20
C ILE A 664 12.36 -56.97 -44.20
N SER A 665 13.25 -56.37 -44.98
CA SER A 665 13.27 -54.92 -45.12
C SER A 665 12.07 -54.41 -45.95
N SER A 666 11.59 -53.20 -45.69
CA SER A 666 10.60 -52.54 -46.53
C SER A 666 11.12 -52.17 -47.92
N SER A 667 12.41 -51.94 -48.07
CA SER A 667 13.16 -51.54 -49.27
C SER A 667 12.70 -50.19 -49.90
N LEU A 668 12.23 -50.18 -51.13
CA LEU A 668 11.88 -48.95 -51.88
C LEU A 668 10.54 -48.40 -51.43
N ILE A 669 10.37 -47.07 -51.53
CA ILE A 669 9.10 -46.39 -51.26
C ILE A 669 8.26 -46.44 -52.52
N PRO A 670 7.15 -47.17 -52.51
CA PRO A 670 6.29 -47.28 -53.71
C PRO A 670 5.37 -46.07 -53.84
N PRO A 671 4.84 -45.77 -55.07
CA PRO A 671 3.90 -44.70 -55.28
C PRO A 671 2.52 -44.97 -54.61
N ASN A 672 2.10 -46.24 -54.52
CA ASN A 672 0.78 -46.67 -54.01
C ASN A 672 0.92 -47.65 -52.85
N PRO A 673 1.37 -47.20 -51.65
CA PRO A 673 1.66 -48.11 -50.55
C PRO A 673 0.45 -48.93 -50.05
N SER A 674 -0.71 -48.30 -49.91
CA SER A 674 -1.92 -48.93 -49.35
C SER A 674 -2.46 -50.01 -50.30
N GLU A 675 -2.47 -49.78 -51.59
CA GLU A 675 -2.92 -50.72 -52.62
C GLU A 675 -2.01 -51.94 -52.71
N LEU A 676 -0.70 -51.73 -52.60
CA LEU A 676 0.27 -52.83 -52.61
C LEU A 676 0.16 -53.71 -51.37
N LEU A 677 -0.16 -53.15 -50.20
CA LEU A 677 -0.39 -53.92 -48.96
C LEU A 677 -1.68 -54.75 -49.05
N MET A 678 -2.63 -54.37 -49.86
CA MET A 678 -3.93 -55.08 -50.04
C MET A 678 -3.96 -56.11 -51.19
N ASN A 679 -2.86 -56.35 -51.88
CA ASN A 679 -2.85 -57.23 -53.06
C ASN A 679 -2.82 -58.74 -52.71
N GLY A 680 -2.92 -59.14 -51.45
CA GLY A 680 -2.93 -60.50 -50.97
C GLY A 680 -1.52 -61.11 -50.76
N ARG A 681 -0.48 -60.44 -51.25
CA ARG A 681 0.89 -60.98 -51.12
C ARG A 681 1.48 -60.71 -49.74
N PHE A 682 1.01 -59.73 -49.04
CA PHE A 682 1.45 -59.53 -47.63
C PHE A 682 0.97 -60.67 -46.73
N GLU A 683 -0.22 -61.21 -46.99
CA GLU A 683 -0.77 -62.38 -46.32
C GLU A 683 0.07 -63.61 -46.60
N GLU A 684 0.65 -63.77 -47.82
CA GLU A 684 1.55 -64.87 -48.16
C GLU A 684 2.84 -64.80 -47.29
N VAL A 685 3.41 -63.63 -47.09
CA VAL A 685 4.58 -63.44 -46.20
C VAL A 685 4.26 -63.83 -44.79
N LEU A 686 3.09 -63.37 -44.27
CA LEU A 686 2.68 -63.73 -42.91
C LEU A 686 2.36 -65.19 -42.76
N ALA A 687 1.72 -65.85 -43.73
CA ALA A 687 1.46 -67.28 -43.76
C ALA A 687 2.75 -68.08 -43.72
N TYR A 688 3.73 -67.71 -44.55
CA TYR A 688 5.08 -68.27 -44.51
C TYR A 688 5.75 -68.07 -43.13
N GLY A 689 5.66 -66.87 -42.57
CA GLY A 689 6.18 -66.51 -41.24
C GLY A 689 5.56 -67.39 -40.15
N LYS A 690 4.22 -67.53 -40.11
CA LYS A 690 3.51 -68.35 -39.15
C LYS A 690 3.89 -69.85 -39.24
N GLN A 691 4.27 -70.33 -40.39
CA GLN A 691 4.66 -71.74 -40.60
C GLN A 691 6.09 -72.04 -40.19
N HIS A 692 7.03 -71.08 -40.33
CA HIS A 692 8.46 -71.34 -40.18
C HIS A 692 9.10 -70.67 -38.96
N TYR A 693 8.42 -69.71 -38.29
CA TYR A 693 8.89 -68.93 -37.13
C TYR A 693 7.97 -69.04 -35.93
N ASP A 694 8.56 -68.95 -34.73
CA ASP A 694 7.78 -68.93 -33.48
C ASP A 694 7.08 -67.54 -33.30
N TYR A 695 7.79 -66.47 -33.74
CA TYR A 695 7.27 -65.11 -33.70
C TYR A 695 7.49 -64.37 -35.00
N VAL A 696 6.47 -63.63 -35.44
CA VAL A 696 6.51 -62.69 -36.54
C VAL A 696 6.22 -61.32 -36.02
N ILE A 697 7.21 -60.43 -35.98
CA ILE A 697 7.09 -59.05 -35.55
C ILE A 697 6.93 -58.14 -36.76
N VAL A 698 5.91 -57.30 -36.77
CA VAL A 698 5.61 -56.44 -37.89
C VAL A 698 5.70 -54.99 -37.45
N ASP A 699 6.71 -54.25 -37.91
CA ASP A 699 6.87 -52.80 -37.68
C ASP A 699 5.99 -52.04 -38.69
N THR A 700 4.92 -51.41 -38.20
CA THR A 700 3.91 -50.78 -39.06
C THR A 700 3.99 -49.27 -39.04
N ALA A 701 3.29 -48.62 -39.98
CA ALA A 701 3.16 -47.16 -40.01
C ALA A 701 2.31 -46.61 -38.82
N PRO A 702 2.48 -45.36 -38.40
CA PRO A 702 1.66 -44.74 -37.36
C PRO A 702 0.19 -44.63 -37.80
N VAL A 703 -0.75 -45.00 -36.90
CA VAL A 703 -2.19 -45.08 -37.21
C VAL A 703 -2.87 -43.73 -37.44
N ASN A 704 -2.30 -42.65 -36.88
CA ASN A 704 -2.87 -41.31 -37.09
C ASN A 704 -2.52 -40.69 -38.45
N LEU A 705 -1.47 -41.18 -39.10
CA LEU A 705 -0.98 -40.61 -40.34
C LEU A 705 -1.51 -41.31 -41.58
N VAL A 706 -1.68 -42.63 -41.48
CA VAL A 706 -2.07 -43.49 -42.64
C VAL A 706 -2.93 -44.68 -42.20
N THR A 707 -3.74 -45.17 -43.12
CA THR A 707 -4.65 -46.29 -42.89
C THR A 707 -3.98 -47.66 -43.04
N ASP A 708 -2.74 -47.71 -43.50
CA ASP A 708 -2.01 -48.94 -43.86
C ASP A 708 -2.02 -49.98 -42.74
N THR A 709 -1.77 -49.54 -41.51
CA THR A 709 -1.79 -50.41 -40.33
C THR A 709 -3.20 -50.99 -40.03
N LEU A 710 -4.24 -50.21 -40.26
CA LEU A 710 -5.63 -50.64 -40.05
C LEU A 710 -6.09 -51.66 -41.12
N LEU A 711 -5.61 -51.51 -42.34
CA LEU A 711 -5.87 -52.48 -43.44
C LEU A 711 -5.33 -53.86 -43.13
N LEU A 712 -4.18 -53.93 -42.44
CA LEU A 712 -3.49 -55.15 -42.08
C LEU A 712 -3.90 -55.68 -40.68
N SER A 713 -4.75 -54.96 -39.95
CA SER A 713 -5.04 -55.24 -38.52
C SER A 713 -5.61 -56.61 -38.27
N HIS A 714 -6.43 -57.16 -39.22
CA HIS A 714 -7.03 -58.47 -39.07
C HIS A 714 -6.08 -59.65 -39.13
N LEU A 715 -4.82 -59.40 -39.55
CA LEU A 715 -3.78 -60.42 -39.66
C LEU A 715 -2.93 -60.59 -38.39
N ALA A 716 -3.10 -59.64 -37.43
CA ALA A 716 -2.33 -59.64 -36.19
C ALA A 716 -3.02 -60.49 -35.12
N ASP A 717 -2.22 -61.25 -34.34
CA ASP A 717 -2.69 -61.92 -33.13
C ASP A 717 -2.70 -60.93 -31.97
N MET A 718 -1.82 -59.90 -31.99
CA MET A 718 -1.67 -58.87 -30.99
C MET A 718 -1.13 -57.57 -31.59
N PHE A 719 -1.56 -56.44 -31.01
CA PHE A 719 -0.95 -55.12 -31.29
C PHE A 719 -0.22 -54.57 -30.06
N ILE A 720 1.00 -54.10 -30.27
CA ILE A 720 1.73 -53.26 -29.32
C ILE A 720 1.63 -51.82 -29.79
N TYR A 721 0.93 -51.01 -28.99
CA TYR A 721 0.79 -49.59 -29.27
C TYR A 721 1.81 -48.80 -28.50
N VAL A 722 2.81 -48.25 -29.16
CA VAL A 722 3.91 -47.53 -28.57
C VAL A 722 3.55 -46.06 -28.37
N VAL A 723 3.73 -45.58 -27.13
CA VAL A 723 3.55 -44.16 -26.77
C VAL A 723 4.85 -43.65 -26.15
N ARG A 724 5.36 -42.54 -26.68
CA ARG A 724 6.63 -42.01 -26.18
C ARG A 724 6.43 -40.95 -25.14
N ALA A 725 7.00 -41.13 -23.94
CA ALA A 725 7.01 -40.14 -22.88
C ALA A 725 7.81 -38.89 -23.30
N ASN A 726 7.39 -37.72 -22.79
CA ASN A 726 7.93 -36.40 -23.09
C ASN A 726 7.87 -35.99 -24.57
N TYR A 727 7.12 -36.72 -25.39
CA TYR A 727 7.02 -36.51 -26.84
C TYR A 727 5.59 -36.37 -27.31
N LEU A 728 4.70 -37.35 -27.02
CA LEU A 728 3.31 -37.32 -27.46
C LEU A 728 2.47 -36.32 -26.66
N ASP A 729 1.63 -35.56 -27.36
CA ASP A 729 0.67 -34.65 -26.74
C ASP A 729 -0.50 -35.47 -26.13
N LYS A 730 -0.91 -35.14 -24.87
CA LYS A 730 -2.01 -35.81 -24.17
C LYS A 730 -3.31 -35.86 -24.98
N ARG A 731 -3.58 -34.82 -25.77
CA ARG A 731 -4.77 -34.76 -26.64
C ARG A 731 -4.82 -35.88 -27.68
N LEU A 732 -3.66 -36.36 -28.12
CA LEU A 732 -3.59 -37.44 -29.09
C LEU A 732 -3.84 -38.82 -28.52
N LEU A 733 -3.97 -38.95 -27.17
CA LEU A 733 -4.40 -40.20 -26.51
C LEU A 733 -5.83 -40.60 -26.85
N SER A 734 -6.65 -39.70 -27.36
CA SER A 734 -7.95 -40.02 -27.92
C SER A 734 -7.88 -41.09 -29.03
N ILE A 735 -6.77 -41.12 -29.79
CA ILE A 735 -6.58 -42.06 -30.90
C ILE A 735 -6.39 -43.49 -30.39
N PRO A 736 -5.39 -43.83 -29.55
CA PRO A 736 -5.28 -45.18 -29.00
C PRO A 736 -6.49 -45.56 -28.17
N LYS A 737 -7.15 -44.62 -27.45
CA LYS A 737 -8.39 -44.88 -26.74
C LYS A 737 -9.49 -45.38 -27.70
N MET A 738 -9.74 -44.66 -28.79
CA MET A 738 -10.73 -45.06 -29.81
C MET A 738 -10.35 -46.40 -30.45
N MET A 739 -9.09 -46.64 -30.78
CA MET A 739 -8.62 -47.89 -31.39
C MET A 739 -8.88 -49.10 -30.50
N TYR A 740 -8.72 -48.92 -29.16
CA TYR A 740 -8.93 -49.96 -28.16
C TYR A 740 -10.44 -50.19 -27.91
N GLU A 741 -11.22 -49.16 -27.68
CA GLU A 741 -12.65 -49.22 -27.37
C GLU A 741 -13.46 -49.78 -28.55
N GLU A 742 -13.15 -49.39 -29.76
CA GLU A 742 -13.81 -49.89 -30.99
C GLU A 742 -13.24 -51.22 -31.48
N LYS A 743 -12.26 -51.80 -30.75
CA LYS A 743 -11.61 -53.09 -31.08
C LYS A 743 -11.05 -53.12 -32.52
N ARG A 744 -10.53 -51.96 -33.02
CA ARG A 744 -9.96 -51.88 -34.35
C ARG A 744 -8.62 -52.57 -34.46
N LEU A 745 -7.89 -52.72 -33.36
CA LEU A 745 -6.62 -53.41 -33.26
C LEU A 745 -6.79 -54.63 -32.34
N PRO A 746 -6.68 -55.86 -32.84
CA PRO A 746 -6.82 -57.07 -32.09
C PRO A 746 -5.83 -57.17 -30.89
N ASN A 747 -6.30 -57.62 -29.72
CA ASN A 747 -5.48 -57.79 -28.51
C ASN A 747 -4.51 -56.66 -28.26
N MET A 748 -4.96 -55.39 -28.45
CA MET A 748 -4.14 -54.20 -28.29
C MET A 748 -3.66 -54.04 -26.86
N ALA A 749 -2.35 -53.83 -26.69
CA ALA A 749 -1.74 -53.44 -25.44
C ALA A 749 -0.77 -52.25 -25.66
N MET A 750 -0.63 -51.44 -24.61
CA MET A 750 0.16 -50.22 -24.66
C MET A 750 1.58 -50.43 -24.18
N LEU A 751 2.56 -49.71 -24.70
CA LEU A 751 3.92 -49.65 -24.24
C LEU A 751 4.38 -48.21 -24.12
N VAL A 752 4.86 -47.81 -22.94
CA VAL A 752 5.43 -46.47 -22.75
C VAL A 752 6.92 -46.50 -23.06
N ASN A 753 7.35 -45.77 -24.06
CA ASN A 753 8.74 -45.69 -24.46
C ASN A 753 9.39 -44.36 -24.02
N GLY A 754 10.65 -44.37 -23.68
CA GLY A 754 11.43 -43.16 -23.35
C GLY A 754 11.09 -42.57 -21.97
N THR A 755 10.74 -43.42 -21.02
CA THR A 755 10.48 -42.96 -19.64
C THR A 755 11.76 -42.52 -18.94
N ASP A 756 11.65 -41.48 -18.09
CA ASP A 756 12.77 -40.93 -17.33
C ASP A 756 12.87 -41.60 -15.95
N LEU A 757 13.88 -42.35 -15.71
CA LEU A 757 14.13 -43.04 -14.44
C LEU A 757 14.48 -42.08 -13.30
N GLU A 758 14.97 -40.85 -13.61
CA GLU A 758 15.39 -39.88 -12.59
C GLU A 758 14.20 -39.10 -12.00
N ARG A 759 13.04 -39.07 -12.69
CA ARG A 759 11.85 -38.33 -12.24
C ARG A 759 10.95 -39.08 -11.26
N GLY A 760 11.34 -40.24 -10.76
CA GLY A 760 10.65 -40.94 -9.67
C GLY A 760 9.26 -41.50 -9.98
N TYR A 761 8.81 -41.52 -11.24
CA TYR A 761 7.51 -42.03 -11.66
C TYR A 761 7.40 -43.54 -11.83
N GLY A 762 8.41 -44.28 -11.38
CA GLY A 762 8.45 -45.75 -11.45
C GLY A 762 7.79 -46.43 -10.25
N TYR A 763 6.47 -46.51 -10.19
CA TYR A 763 5.78 -47.57 -9.44
C TYR A 763 5.72 -48.82 -10.34
N GLY A 764 6.85 -49.41 -10.55
CA GLY A 764 6.96 -50.74 -11.16
C GLY A 764 7.76 -51.61 -10.20
N TYR A 765 7.14 -52.63 -9.66
CA TYR A 765 7.73 -53.80 -9.01
C TYR A 765 9.25 -53.79 -8.84
N GLY A 766 9.71 -53.50 -7.62
CA GLY A 766 10.90 -54.06 -6.94
C GLY A 766 12.18 -54.39 -7.72
N TYR A 767 12.67 -53.61 -8.69
CA TYR A 767 13.96 -53.87 -9.36
C TYR A 767 15.02 -52.79 -9.09
N GLY A 768 15.13 -52.39 -7.83
CA GLY A 768 16.24 -51.54 -7.36
C GLY A 768 17.42 -52.36 -6.78
N GLY A 769 17.60 -53.61 -7.16
CA GLY A 769 18.46 -54.50 -6.42
C GLY A 769 19.74 -55.05 -7.11
N TYR A 770 19.95 -54.90 -8.41
CA TYR A 770 21.05 -55.56 -9.11
C TYR A 770 21.83 -54.75 -10.13
N SER A 771 21.84 -53.43 -10.05
CA SER A 771 22.77 -52.62 -10.83
C SER A 771 23.75 -51.92 -9.88
N GLU A 772 25.05 -52.22 -10.00
CA GLU A 772 26.16 -51.49 -9.37
C GLU A 772 26.36 -50.08 -9.98
N GLU A 773 25.32 -49.33 -10.22
CA GLU A 773 25.46 -47.90 -10.40
C GLU A 773 25.28 -47.23 -9.04
N VAL A 774 26.40 -46.81 -8.46
CA VAL A 774 26.53 -46.03 -7.24
C VAL A 774 25.67 -44.77 -7.44
N ILE A 775 24.43 -44.82 -6.95
CA ILE A 775 23.60 -43.62 -6.80
C ILE A 775 24.35 -42.69 -5.85
N LYS A 776 25.04 -41.69 -6.36
CA LYS A 776 25.64 -40.61 -5.57
C LYS A 776 24.52 -40.02 -4.70
N LYS A 777 24.51 -40.35 -3.40
CA LYS A 777 23.58 -39.77 -2.43
C LYS A 777 23.68 -38.25 -2.55
N PRO A 778 22.59 -37.57 -2.67
CA PRO A 778 22.58 -36.08 -2.76
C PRO A 778 23.29 -35.50 -1.54
N TRP A 779 24.20 -34.54 -1.74
CA TRP A 779 25.08 -33.95 -0.74
C TRP A 779 24.35 -33.46 0.54
N TYR A 780 23.05 -33.13 0.45
CA TYR A 780 22.24 -32.73 1.61
C TYR A 780 21.90 -33.87 2.56
N LYS A 781 21.92 -35.18 2.11
CA LYS A 781 21.75 -36.34 3.01
C LYS A 781 23.00 -36.63 3.85
N THR A 782 24.17 -36.13 3.44
CA THR A 782 25.39 -36.20 4.22
C THR A 782 25.51 -35.11 5.29
N LEU A 783 24.69 -34.02 5.19
CA LEU A 783 24.67 -32.93 6.17
C LEU A 783 23.77 -33.18 7.40
N PHE A 784 22.87 -34.18 7.34
CA PHE A 784 21.92 -34.51 8.41
C PHE A 784 22.08 -35.92 8.98
N SER A 785 23.15 -36.63 8.61
CA SER A 785 23.52 -37.88 9.26
C SER A 785 24.67 -37.64 10.25
N LYS A 786 24.30 -37.23 11.46
CA LYS A 786 25.06 -37.48 12.70
C LYS A 786 24.12 -38.09 13.71
#